data_153ef5457bf6523475b7e252e6efe8f2
#
_entry.id   153ef5457bf6523475b7e252e6efe8f2
#
_cell.length_a   1.000
_cell.length_b   1.000
_cell.length_c   1.000
_cell.angle_alpha   90.00
_cell.angle_beta   90.00
_cell.angle_gamma   90.00
#
_symmetry.space_group_name_H-M   'P 1'
#
loop_
_entity.id
_entity.type
_entity.pdbx_description
1 polymer ?
#
loop_
_entity_poly.entity_id
_entity_poly.type
_entity_poly.pdbx_seq_one_letter_code
_entity_poly.pdbx_strand_id
1 'polypeptide(L)'
;MAAIILLVASCGKTEQNPLLSSFDTPHQTPPFDKIKAEHYEPAFDAAIEEAKKEVEQIASSKENPTFENTIVALDNIGEKMNAISGIFFNLNACLTDSLMQDIAQNVSPKLTSFSHAIYMNPQLFERVKQVHEQKATLNLNPEQTMLLENTWKAFIDGGANLEGADRERFKEISIELGKLSLTFDKNELAETNAFELHVTDEKDLSGLPEGAKEMAAMTAKQRGKKGWIFTLHYPSMGPLMKYADNRTLREKMYRANSTRAYKDNEYNNEEVVKKITALRLEKAKLMGYPTYANYALTDRMANTPEIVNNFIAELHEASYPYALKDKKEVEDFAHKAGLKGELQRWDWSYYSNKLMQEKYALDDEMLKPYFKLENVQKGVFDLATRLYGITFKEVNNIPLYHPEVKTYEVYDNDGSFLAVLYTDFFPRESKGGGAWMTQFRGQKMVHGKDQRPLVSLVMNFTKPTDTKPSLLTFNEVTTFLHEFGHALHGMFSKCTYGSTSMDGVSRDFVELPSQFMENFALEKEWLDTWAVHYQTGEKIPQEYIDKIKKSSNFQAGYASDRQLSFGMVDMAWHTITEPVTEPLVDFEQRAMGKTEIMPLVKGSAFSPAFGHIFAGGYAAGYYGYKWAEVLDADAFSLFKQNGIFDKTTAESFRRNVLEKGASENPMTLYKRFRGQEPTVDALLERSGLK
;
A
#
# COMPACT_ATOMS: atom_id res chain seq x y z
N MET A 1 -34.41 -6.67 68.64
CA MET A 1 -34.15 -5.89 67.42
C MET A 1 -33.16 -6.63 66.60
N ALA A 2 -33.64 -7.27 65.52
CA ALA A 2 -32.77 -8.01 64.57
C ALA A 2 -32.47 -7.06 63.40
N ALA A 3 -31.20 -6.79 63.19
CA ALA A 3 -30.74 -5.97 62.07
C ALA A 3 -30.63 -6.87 60.83
N ILE A 4 -31.46 -6.60 59.84
CA ILE A 4 -31.38 -7.23 58.51
C ILE A 4 -30.33 -6.46 57.69
N ILE A 5 -29.19 -7.11 57.44
CA ILE A 5 -28.18 -6.61 56.50
C ILE A 5 -28.65 -6.98 55.09
N LEU A 6 -29.10 -6.01 54.30
CA LEU A 6 -29.33 -6.14 52.86
C LEU A 6 -27.98 -6.12 52.14
N LEU A 7 -27.53 -7.29 51.69
CA LEU A 7 -26.47 -7.40 50.69
C LEU A 7 -27.05 -6.96 49.33
N VAL A 8 -26.71 -5.76 48.89
CA VAL A 8 -26.93 -5.31 47.53
C VAL A 8 -25.86 -5.99 46.68
N ALA A 9 -26.22 -7.10 46.05
CA ALA A 9 -25.43 -7.69 44.98
C ALA A 9 -25.50 -6.76 43.75
N SER A 10 -24.46 -5.94 43.58
CA SER A 10 -24.21 -5.20 42.36
C SER A 10 -23.88 -6.22 41.27
N CYS A 11 -24.89 -6.69 40.50
CA CYS A 11 -24.69 -7.34 39.23
C CYS A 11 -24.20 -6.26 38.24
N GLY A 12 -22.91 -5.96 38.25
CA GLY A 12 -22.27 -5.32 37.13
C GLY A 12 -22.44 -6.25 35.93
N LYS A 13 -23.29 -5.88 34.97
CA LYS A 13 -23.23 -6.48 33.65
C LYS A 13 -21.81 -6.26 33.16
N THR A 14 -20.99 -7.29 33.12
CA THR A 14 -19.74 -7.31 32.37
C THR A 14 -20.11 -6.92 30.94
N GLU A 15 -19.71 -5.73 30.50
CA GLU A 15 -19.96 -5.25 29.17
C GLU A 15 -19.33 -6.26 28.22
N GLN A 16 -20.16 -6.91 27.39
CA GLN A 16 -19.67 -7.98 26.50
C GLN A 16 -18.75 -7.35 25.46
N ASN A 17 -17.55 -7.92 25.26
CA ASN A 17 -16.59 -7.43 24.29
C ASN A 17 -17.24 -7.38 22.89
N PRO A 18 -17.36 -6.20 22.25
CA PRO A 18 -18.06 -6.04 20.98
C PRO A 18 -17.42 -6.81 19.83
N LEU A 19 -16.12 -7.13 19.90
CA LEU A 19 -15.39 -7.89 18.89
C LEU A 19 -15.71 -9.39 18.91
N LEU A 20 -16.34 -9.90 19.99
CA LEU A 20 -16.70 -11.32 20.14
C LEU A 20 -18.15 -11.62 19.75
N SER A 21 -18.92 -10.58 19.40
CA SER A 21 -20.32 -10.72 18.99
C SER A 21 -20.47 -10.47 17.49
N SER A 22 -21.56 -10.94 16.90
CA SER A 22 -21.97 -10.51 15.57
C SER A 22 -22.29 -9.00 15.57
N PHE A 23 -21.86 -8.29 14.54
CA PHE A 23 -22.07 -6.85 14.44
C PHE A 23 -23.53 -6.57 14.00
N ASP A 24 -24.27 -5.90 14.88
CA ASP A 24 -25.67 -5.45 14.63
C ASP A 24 -25.68 -4.03 14.05
N THR A 25 -24.87 -3.82 13.04
CA THR A 25 -24.66 -2.57 12.31
C THR A 25 -25.05 -2.75 10.85
N PRO A 26 -25.34 -1.68 10.09
CA PRO A 26 -25.60 -1.82 8.66
C PRO A 26 -24.48 -2.57 7.96
N HIS A 27 -24.83 -3.54 7.11
CA HIS A 27 -23.87 -4.42 6.40
C HIS A 27 -22.88 -5.19 7.31
N GLN A 28 -23.18 -5.31 8.62
CA GLN A 28 -22.29 -5.92 9.61
C GLN A 28 -20.91 -5.24 9.64
N THR A 29 -20.89 -3.91 9.53
CA THR A 29 -19.68 -3.10 9.68
C THR A 29 -19.20 -3.12 11.13
N PRO A 30 -17.87 -2.96 11.38
CA PRO A 30 -17.37 -2.91 12.75
C PRO A 30 -18.03 -1.77 13.56
N PRO A 31 -18.47 -2.02 14.79
CA PRO A 31 -19.06 -1.00 15.67
C PRO A 31 -17.95 -0.13 16.29
N PHE A 32 -17.28 0.68 15.47
CA PHE A 32 -16.11 1.48 15.87
C PHE A 32 -16.37 2.39 17.06
N ASP A 33 -17.62 2.85 17.24
CA ASP A 33 -18.07 3.66 18.37
C ASP A 33 -18.09 2.90 19.70
N LYS A 34 -18.03 1.57 19.69
CA LYS A 34 -18.04 0.68 20.86
C LYS A 34 -16.71 -0.03 21.10
N ILE A 35 -15.86 -0.10 20.06
CA ILE A 35 -14.58 -0.78 20.16
C ILE A 35 -13.56 0.13 20.86
N LYS A 36 -12.82 -0.42 21.83
CA LYS A 36 -11.74 0.24 22.56
C LYS A 36 -10.48 -0.61 22.46
N ALA A 37 -9.31 -0.01 22.65
CA ALA A 37 -8.03 -0.70 22.58
C ALA A 37 -7.96 -1.92 23.51
N GLU A 38 -8.47 -1.80 24.74
CA GLU A 38 -8.50 -2.90 25.73
C GLU A 38 -9.35 -4.12 25.31
N HIS A 39 -10.19 -4.00 24.30
CA HIS A 39 -10.99 -5.10 23.79
C HIS A 39 -10.21 -6.08 22.91
N TYR A 40 -9.12 -5.61 22.26
CA TYR A 40 -8.46 -6.39 21.21
C TYR A 40 -7.73 -7.62 21.75
N GLU A 41 -6.85 -7.49 22.75
CA GLU A 41 -6.05 -8.63 23.20
C GLU A 41 -6.91 -9.78 23.75
N PRO A 42 -7.92 -9.53 24.62
CA PRO A 42 -8.85 -10.60 25.03
C PRO A 42 -9.67 -11.18 23.88
N ALA A 43 -10.02 -10.36 22.87
CA ALA A 43 -10.74 -10.85 21.70
C ALA A 43 -9.88 -11.78 20.83
N PHE A 44 -8.62 -11.40 20.61
CA PHE A 44 -7.66 -12.28 19.92
C PHE A 44 -7.46 -13.59 20.64
N ASP A 45 -7.26 -13.57 21.97
CA ASP A 45 -7.07 -14.79 22.76
C ASP A 45 -8.27 -15.73 22.63
N ALA A 46 -9.49 -15.22 22.75
CA ALA A 46 -10.71 -16.01 22.60
C ALA A 46 -10.89 -16.54 21.17
N ALA A 47 -10.65 -15.72 20.15
CA ALA A 47 -10.81 -16.12 18.75
C ALA A 47 -9.74 -17.13 18.30
N ILE A 48 -8.51 -17.02 18.77
CA ILE A 48 -7.44 -17.99 18.51
C ILE A 48 -7.80 -19.34 19.14
N GLU A 49 -8.32 -19.38 20.38
CA GLU A 49 -8.74 -20.63 21.03
C GLU A 49 -9.94 -21.28 20.33
N GLU A 50 -10.85 -20.48 19.76
CA GLU A 50 -11.95 -20.99 18.91
C GLU A 50 -11.39 -21.60 17.62
N ALA A 51 -10.53 -20.89 16.92
CA ALA A 51 -9.90 -21.34 15.68
C ALA A 51 -9.03 -22.61 15.87
N LYS A 52 -8.34 -22.76 17.00
CA LYS A 52 -7.61 -24.01 17.33
C LYS A 52 -8.53 -25.24 17.40
N LYS A 53 -9.77 -25.06 17.89
CA LYS A 53 -10.75 -26.18 17.91
C LYS A 53 -11.20 -26.54 16.52
N GLU A 54 -11.36 -25.56 15.62
CA GLU A 54 -11.67 -25.80 14.21
C GLU A 54 -10.54 -26.59 13.53
N VAL A 55 -9.27 -26.19 13.76
CA VAL A 55 -8.08 -26.93 13.30
C VAL A 55 -8.10 -28.37 13.77
N GLU A 56 -8.36 -28.62 15.07
CA GLU A 56 -8.39 -29.95 15.64
C GLU A 56 -9.53 -30.82 15.07
N GLN A 57 -10.70 -30.22 14.81
CA GLN A 57 -11.83 -30.93 14.19
C GLN A 57 -11.47 -31.43 12.78
N ILE A 58 -10.78 -30.62 11.97
CA ILE A 58 -10.34 -31.03 10.63
C ILE A 58 -9.23 -32.09 10.74
N ALA A 59 -8.23 -31.85 11.60
CA ALA A 59 -7.07 -32.71 11.75
C ALA A 59 -7.45 -34.15 12.24
N SER A 60 -8.36 -34.22 13.23
CA SER A 60 -8.76 -35.48 13.84
C SER A 60 -9.90 -36.22 13.12
N SER A 61 -10.45 -35.65 12.04
CA SER A 61 -11.56 -36.24 11.28
C SER A 61 -11.21 -37.64 10.78
N LYS A 62 -12.14 -38.57 10.99
CA LYS A 62 -12.03 -39.96 10.51
C LYS A 62 -12.54 -40.15 9.08
N GLU A 63 -13.15 -39.13 8.49
CA GLU A 63 -13.61 -39.15 7.11
C GLU A 63 -12.42 -39.08 6.15
N ASN A 64 -12.55 -39.74 5.00
CA ASN A 64 -11.57 -39.60 3.93
C ASN A 64 -11.43 -38.13 3.54
N PRO A 65 -10.20 -37.63 3.35
CA PRO A 65 -9.99 -36.27 2.91
C PRO A 65 -10.62 -35.99 1.54
N THR A 66 -11.38 -34.92 1.46
CA THR A 66 -11.98 -34.41 0.22
C THR A 66 -11.62 -32.94 0.04
N PHE A 67 -11.86 -32.39 -1.15
CA PHE A 67 -11.70 -30.97 -1.41
C PHE A 67 -12.51 -30.13 -0.40
N GLU A 68 -13.76 -30.48 -0.15
CA GLU A 68 -14.67 -29.76 0.74
C GLU A 68 -14.29 -29.88 2.21
N ASN A 69 -14.09 -31.11 2.71
CA ASN A 69 -13.86 -31.34 4.16
C ASN A 69 -12.41 -31.08 4.60
N THR A 70 -11.54 -30.71 3.66
CA THR A 70 -10.13 -30.42 3.95
C THR A 70 -9.72 -29.05 3.38
N ILE A 71 -9.78 -28.83 2.08
CA ILE A 71 -9.28 -27.60 1.46
C ILE A 71 -10.21 -26.41 1.75
N VAL A 72 -11.51 -26.56 1.46
CA VAL A 72 -12.51 -25.50 1.74
C VAL A 72 -12.67 -25.30 3.26
N ALA A 73 -12.59 -26.37 4.04
CA ALA A 73 -12.65 -26.25 5.50
C ALA A 73 -11.47 -25.44 6.06
N LEU A 74 -10.24 -25.61 5.52
CA LEU A 74 -9.06 -24.83 5.88
C LEU A 74 -9.18 -23.36 5.48
N ASP A 75 -9.75 -23.04 4.31
CA ASP A 75 -9.98 -21.64 3.85
C ASP A 75 -10.93 -20.86 4.79
N ASN A 76 -11.78 -21.57 5.53
CA ASN A 76 -12.76 -20.98 6.44
C ASN A 76 -12.36 -21.00 7.92
N ILE A 77 -11.13 -21.46 8.26
CA ILE A 77 -10.67 -21.45 9.66
C ILE A 77 -10.49 -20.02 10.16
N GLY A 78 -10.94 -19.79 11.39
CA GLY A 78 -10.64 -18.58 12.15
C GLY A 78 -11.34 -17.31 11.62
N GLU A 79 -12.52 -17.41 11.07
CA GLU A 79 -13.27 -16.26 10.55
C GLU A 79 -13.35 -15.09 11.55
N LYS A 80 -13.61 -15.38 12.83
CA LYS A 80 -13.66 -14.35 13.87
C LYS A 80 -12.29 -13.72 14.12
N MET A 81 -11.24 -14.53 14.18
CA MET A 81 -9.86 -14.05 14.33
C MET A 81 -9.45 -13.18 13.12
N ASN A 82 -9.79 -13.59 11.91
CA ASN A 82 -9.51 -12.82 10.69
C ASN A 82 -10.27 -11.48 10.68
N ALA A 83 -11.53 -11.45 11.12
CA ALA A 83 -12.29 -10.22 11.26
C ALA A 83 -11.67 -9.27 12.29
N ILE A 84 -11.26 -9.76 13.46
CA ILE A 84 -10.58 -8.97 14.48
C ILE A 84 -9.23 -8.46 13.95
N SER A 85 -8.46 -9.29 13.24
CA SER A 85 -7.18 -8.91 12.63
C SER A 85 -7.37 -7.82 11.59
N GLY A 86 -8.34 -7.94 10.69
CA GLY A 86 -8.68 -6.93 9.70
C GLY A 86 -9.05 -5.58 10.32
N ILE A 87 -9.78 -5.57 11.44
CA ILE A 87 -10.10 -4.34 12.17
C ILE A 87 -8.84 -3.77 12.84
N PHE A 88 -8.14 -4.59 13.63
CA PHE A 88 -7.05 -4.16 14.47
C PHE A 88 -5.86 -3.62 13.67
N PHE A 89 -5.32 -4.40 12.74
CA PHE A 89 -4.11 -4.01 12.01
C PHE A 89 -4.35 -2.82 11.07
N ASN A 90 -5.55 -2.73 10.48
CA ASN A 90 -5.91 -1.55 9.69
C ASN A 90 -5.99 -0.28 10.55
N LEU A 91 -6.57 -0.36 11.74
CA LEU A 91 -6.57 0.78 12.66
C LEU A 91 -5.18 1.07 13.23
N ASN A 92 -4.38 0.05 13.52
CA ASN A 92 -3.00 0.25 13.96
C ASN A 92 -2.13 0.96 12.92
N ALA A 93 -2.44 0.83 11.61
CA ALA A 93 -1.74 1.57 10.55
C ALA A 93 -2.21 3.03 10.42
N CYS A 94 -3.48 3.33 10.71
CA CYS A 94 -4.06 4.65 10.43
C CYS A 94 -4.56 5.43 11.65
N LEU A 95 -4.65 4.80 12.82
CA LEU A 95 -5.14 5.40 14.07
C LEU A 95 -4.44 4.77 15.28
N THR A 96 -3.10 4.72 15.27
CA THR A 96 -2.30 4.08 16.31
C THR A 96 -2.04 5.00 17.51
N ASP A 97 -1.77 4.38 18.62
CA ASP A 97 -1.16 4.96 19.80
C ASP A 97 -0.21 3.95 20.46
N SER A 98 0.43 4.31 21.58
CA SER A 98 1.36 3.42 22.28
C SER A 98 0.71 2.13 22.76
N LEU A 99 -0.55 2.16 23.21
CA LEU A 99 -1.29 0.98 23.63
C LEU A 99 -1.58 0.05 22.45
N MET A 100 -2.02 0.59 21.32
CA MET A 100 -2.23 -0.20 20.08
C MET A 100 -0.92 -0.84 19.59
N GLN A 101 0.20 -0.12 19.64
CA GLN A 101 1.51 -0.66 19.28
C GLN A 101 1.96 -1.79 20.21
N ASP A 102 1.73 -1.64 21.52
CA ASP A 102 2.05 -2.69 22.50
C ASP A 102 1.16 -3.94 22.30
N ILE A 103 -0.13 -3.75 22.05
CA ILE A 103 -1.05 -4.86 21.69
C ILE A 103 -0.57 -5.57 20.43
N ALA A 104 -0.16 -4.83 19.37
CA ALA A 104 0.38 -5.41 18.16
C ALA A 104 1.59 -6.31 18.42
N GLN A 105 2.54 -5.85 19.25
CA GLN A 105 3.72 -6.62 19.67
C GLN A 105 3.35 -7.88 20.47
N ASN A 106 2.29 -7.83 21.29
CA ASN A 106 1.82 -8.97 22.07
C ASN A 106 1.04 -10.00 21.24
N VAL A 107 0.23 -9.54 20.29
CA VAL A 107 -0.68 -10.39 19.49
C VAL A 107 0.04 -11.04 18.30
N SER A 108 0.99 -10.35 17.65
CA SER A 108 1.70 -10.86 16.48
C SER A 108 2.34 -12.24 16.71
N PRO A 109 3.05 -12.51 17.83
CA PRO A 109 3.56 -13.86 18.12
C PRO A 109 2.46 -14.92 18.29
N LYS A 110 1.30 -14.55 18.85
CA LYS A 110 0.17 -15.47 19.04
C LYS A 110 -0.42 -15.89 17.70
N LEU A 111 -0.60 -14.94 16.78
CA LEU A 111 -1.08 -15.19 15.41
C LEU A 111 -0.07 -16.02 14.62
N THR A 112 1.22 -15.71 14.70
CA THR A 112 2.28 -16.50 14.07
C THR A 112 2.30 -17.94 14.60
N SER A 113 2.18 -18.11 15.92
CA SER A 113 2.13 -19.44 16.54
C SER A 113 0.88 -20.21 16.12
N PHE A 114 -0.25 -19.54 15.94
CA PHE A 114 -1.47 -20.16 15.40
C PHE A 114 -1.29 -20.59 13.93
N SER A 115 -0.66 -19.76 13.09
CA SER A 115 -0.29 -20.13 11.72
C SER A 115 0.58 -21.39 11.69
N HIS A 116 1.58 -21.49 12.58
CA HIS A 116 2.38 -22.71 12.71
C HIS A 116 1.56 -23.93 13.17
N ALA A 117 0.54 -23.74 14.02
CA ALA A 117 -0.34 -24.83 14.43
C ALA A 117 -1.17 -25.39 13.27
N ILE A 118 -1.38 -24.64 12.20
CA ILE A 118 -1.99 -25.09 10.96
C ILE A 118 -0.94 -25.72 10.05
N TYR A 119 0.01 -24.93 9.56
CA TYR A 119 0.89 -25.32 8.45
C TYR A 119 1.95 -26.35 8.83
N MET A 120 2.27 -26.50 10.11
CA MET A 120 3.17 -27.54 10.61
C MET A 120 2.42 -28.71 11.25
N ASN A 121 1.08 -28.78 11.16
CA ASN A 121 0.33 -29.91 11.69
C ASN A 121 0.46 -31.13 10.76
N PRO A 122 1.06 -32.24 11.21
CA PRO A 122 1.31 -33.39 10.34
C PRO A 122 0.02 -34.07 9.88
N GLN A 123 -1.05 -34.06 10.69
CA GLN A 123 -2.32 -34.65 10.32
C GLN A 123 -3.03 -33.83 9.25
N LEU A 124 -3.01 -32.47 9.37
CA LEU A 124 -3.54 -31.59 8.33
C LEU A 124 -2.73 -31.71 7.03
N PHE A 125 -1.40 -31.73 7.14
CA PHE A 125 -0.53 -31.88 5.97
C PHE A 125 -0.80 -33.16 5.21
N GLU A 126 -0.96 -34.29 5.92
CA GLU A 126 -1.30 -35.57 5.28
C GLU A 126 -2.65 -35.52 4.58
N ARG A 127 -3.67 -34.88 5.19
CA ARG A 127 -4.99 -34.70 4.56
C ARG A 127 -4.90 -33.85 3.30
N VAL A 128 -4.19 -32.72 3.35
CA VAL A 128 -3.97 -31.83 2.18
C VAL A 128 -3.23 -32.57 1.07
N LYS A 129 -2.18 -33.34 1.42
CA LYS A 129 -1.41 -34.15 0.50
C LYS A 129 -2.28 -35.17 -0.24
N GLN A 130 -3.13 -35.90 0.49
CA GLN A 130 -4.03 -36.88 -0.12
C GLN A 130 -5.01 -36.25 -1.12
N VAL A 131 -5.55 -35.06 -0.82
CA VAL A 131 -6.40 -34.32 -1.77
C VAL A 131 -5.59 -33.84 -2.97
N HIS A 132 -4.39 -33.28 -2.74
CA HIS A 132 -3.53 -32.77 -3.81
C HIS A 132 -3.08 -33.89 -4.77
N GLU A 133 -2.72 -35.07 -4.27
CA GLU A 133 -2.34 -36.24 -5.10
C GLU A 133 -3.48 -36.73 -6.00
N GLN A 134 -4.73 -36.49 -5.60
CA GLN A 134 -5.93 -36.87 -6.35
C GLN A 134 -6.40 -35.79 -7.34
N LYS A 135 -5.73 -34.60 -7.42
CA LYS A 135 -6.18 -33.43 -8.18
C LYS A 135 -6.64 -33.71 -9.59
N ALA A 136 -5.97 -34.63 -10.31
CA ALA A 136 -6.30 -34.99 -11.68
C ALA A 136 -7.68 -35.68 -11.83
N THR A 137 -8.25 -36.23 -10.75
CA THR A 137 -9.51 -36.95 -10.75
C THR A 137 -10.68 -36.16 -10.14
N LEU A 138 -10.40 -35.03 -9.51
CA LEU A 138 -11.41 -34.24 -8.78
C LEU A 138 -12.29 -33.37 -9.64
N ASN A 139 -11.99 -33.21 -10.96
CA ASN A 139 -12.72 -32.36 -11.91
C ASN A 139 -12.92 -30.92 -11.36
N LEU A 140 -11.90 -30.34 -10.74
CA LEU A 140 -11.93 -29.00 -10.15
C LEU A 140 -12.05 -27.93 -11.26
N ASN A 141 -12.82 -26.88 -10.97
CA ASN A 141 -12.81 -25.68 -11.81
C ASN A 141 -11.50 -24.87 -11.58
N PRO A 142 -11.21 -23.83 -12.40
CA PRO A 142 -9.96 -23.06 -12.26
C PRO A 142 -9.75 -22.47 -10.87
N GLU A 143 -10.78 -21.91 -10.24
CA GLU A 143 -10.68 -21.33 -8.88
C GLU A 143 -10.40 -22.40 -7.81
N GLN A 144 -11.08 -23.52 -7.90
CA GLN A 144 -10.83 -24.68 -7.00
C GLN A 144 -9.42 -25.23 -7.16
N THR A 145 -8.92 -25.24 -8.40
CA THR A 145 -7.54 -25.67 -8.69
C THR A 145 -6.55 -24.70 -8.03
N MET A 146 -6.78 -23.40 -8.17
CA MET A 146 -5.94 -22.39 -7.51
C MET A 146 -5.97 -22.50 -6.00
N LEU A 147 -7.15 -22.67 -5.41
CA LEU A 147 -7.28 -22.88 -3.96
C LEU A 147 -6.48 -24.10 -3.48
N LEU A 148 -6.59 -25.23 -4.19
CA LEU A 148 -5.85 -26.45 -3.84
C LEU A 148 -4.33 -26.25 -3.95
N GLU A 149 -3.86 -25.67 -5.04
CA GLU A 149 -2.41 -25.43 -5.27
C GLU A 149 -1.86 -24.41 -4.25
N ASN A 150 -2.59 -23.33 -3.98
CA ASN A 150 -2.20 -22.33 -3.00
C ASN A 150 -2.18 -22.93 -1.57
N THR A 151 -3.18 -23.76 -1.23
CA THR A 151 -3.20 -24.47 0.08
C THR A 151 -2.02 -25.41 0.20
N TRP A 152 -1.77 -26.24 -0.82
CA TRP A 152 -0.60 -27.13 -0.85
C TRP A 152 0.71 -26.36 -0.67
N LYS A 153 0.89 -25.30 -1.46
CA LYS A 153 2.06 -24.44 -1.37
C LYS A 153 2.21 -23.79 0.01
N ALA A 154 1.12 -23.30 0.60
CA ALA A 154 1.13 -22.69 1.93
C ALA A 154 1.63 -23.65 3.02
N PHE A 155 1.28 -24.95 2.94
CA PHE A 155 1.84 -25.95 3.85
C PHE A 155 3.34 -26.16 3.62
N ILE A 156 3.77 -26.30 2.36
CA ILE A 156 5.19 -26.43 2.05
C ILE A 156 5.98 -25.23 2.55
N ASP A 157 5.59 -24.02 2.16
CA ASP A 157 6.26 -22.77 2.52
C ASP A 157 6.12 -22.42 4.02
N GLY A 158 5.10 -22.94 4.67
CA GLY A 158 4.89 -22.85 6.11
C GLY A 158 5.69 -23.85 6.95
N GLY A 159 6.55 -24.66 6.31
CA GLY A 159 7.48 -25.55 7.00
C GLY A 159 6.91 -26.94 7.35
N ALA A 160 5.88 -27.41 6.64
CA ALA A 160 5.31 -28.76 6.88
C ALA A 160 6.35 -29.87 6.80
N ASN A 161 7.36 -29.73 5.94
CA ASN A 161 8.44 -30.70 5.73
C ASN A 161 9.64 -30.55 6.70
N LEU A 162 9.60 -29.54 7.58
CA LEU A 162 10.68 -29.32 8.54
C LEU A 162 10.52 -30.22 9.77
N GLU A 163 11.65 -30.75 10.25
CA GLU A 163 11.69 -31.61 11.42
C GLU A 163 12.73 -31.13 12.45
N GLY A 164 12.61 -31.60 13.68
CA GLY A 164 13.60 -31.41 14.73
C GLY A 164 13.98 -29.94 14.98
N ALA A 165 15.26 -29.66 15.01
CA ALA A 165 15.81 -28.32 15.30
C ALA A 165 15.42 -27.29 14.23
N ASP A 166 15.40 -27.67 12.96
CA ASP A 166 15.08 -26.76 11.84
C ASP A 166 13.65 -26.26 11.93
N ARG A 167 12.72 -27.12 12.33
CA ARG A 167 11.32 -26.74 12.57
C ARG A 167 11.17 -25.73 13.69
N GLU A 168 11.83 -25.95 14.83
CA GLU A 168 11.76 -25.01 15.96
C GLU A 168 12.43 -23.67 15.58
N ARG A 169 13.55 -23.72 14.87
CA ARG A 169 14.24 -22.52 14.42
C ARG A 169 13.41 -21.69 13.43
N PHE A 170 12.70 -22.33 12.51
CA PHE A 170 11.77 -21.65 11.60
C PHE A 170 10.65 -20.91 12.35
N LYS A 171 10.10 -21.51 13.42
CA LYS A 171 9.09 -20.87 14.28
C LYS A 171 9.65 -19.62 14.95
N GLU A 172 10.85 -19.73 15.56
CA GLU A 172 11.53 -18.59 16.19
C GLU A 172 11.74 -17.44 15.22
N ILE A 173 12.29 -17.74 14.05
CA ILE A 173 12.55 -16.75 12.99
C ILE A 173 11.25 -16.06 12.58
N SER A 174 10.17 -16.80 12.37
CA SER A 174 8.90 -16.23 11.92
C SER A 174 8.29 -15.28 12.96
N ILE A 175 8.36 -15.64 14.24
CA ILE A 175 7.92 -14.79 15.36
C ILE A 175 8.79 -13.52 15.44
N GLU A 176 10.10 -13.67 15.32
CA GLU A 176 11.03 -12.55 15.42
C GLU A 176 10.89 -11.57 14.24
N LEU A 177 10.69 -12.07 13.02
CA LEU A 177 10.42 -11.24 11.84
C LEU A 177 9.15 -10.41 12.01
N GLY A 178 8.07 -10.99 12.54
CA GLY A 178 6.85 -10.25 12.82
C GLY A 178 7.06 -9.09 13.79
N LYS A 179 7.80 -9.32 14.88
CA LYS A 179 8.14 -8.27 15.86
C LYS A 179 9.03 -7.19 15.27
N LEU A 180 10.02 -7.56 14.48
CA LEU A 180 10.95 -6.62 13.85
C LEU A 180 10.25 -5.73 12.83
N SER A 181 9.31 -6.26 12.05
CA SER A 181 8.52 -5.44 11.12
C SER A 181 7.68 -4.37 11.84
N LEU A 182 7.03 -4.74 12.95
CA LEU A 182 6.30 -3.78 13.79
C LEU A 182 7.23 -2.74 14.43
N THR A 183 8.43 -3.16 14.85
CA THR A 183 9.46 -2.24 15.40
C THR A 183 9.94 -1.27 14.33
N PHE A 184 10.14 -1.75 13.10
CA PHE A 184 10.54 -0.91 11.97
C PHE A 184 9.54 0.22 11.71
N ASP A 185 8.25 -0.10 11.60
CA ASP A 185 7.18 0.88 11.37
C ASP A 185 7.04 1.87 12.52
N LYS A 186 7.09 1.37 13.76
CA LYS A 186 7.04 2.21 14.96
C LYS A 186 8.17 3.24 14.98
N ASN A 187 9.39 2.83 14.66
CA ASN A 187 10.56 3.71 14.64
C ASN A 187 10.45 4.76 13.53
N GLU A 188 10.01 4.37 12.34
CA GLU A 188 9.81 5.30 11.22
C GLU A 188 8.75 6.35 11.54
N LEU A 189 7.62 5.94 12.12
CA LEU A 189 6.56 6.86 12.51
C LEU A 189 7.01 7.82 13.63
N ALA A 190 7.72 7.30 14.63
CA ALA A 190 8.24 8.11 15.74
C ALA A 190 9.21 9.20 15.25
N GLU A 191 10.17 8.84 14.37
CA GLU A 191 11.11 9.78 13.77
C GLU A 191 10.42 10.81 12.86
N THR A 192 9.36 10.39 12.14
CA THR A 192 8.56 11.31 11.32
C THR A 192 7.87 12.36 12.17
N ASN A 193 7.29 11.95 13.30
CA ASN A 193 6.55 12.84 14.22
C ASN A 193 7.45 13.70 15.10
N ALA A 194 8.66 13.22 15.44
CA ALA A 194 9.61 13.94 16.27
C ALA A 194 10.22 15.16 15.57
N PHE A 195 10.24 15.20 14.25
CA PHE A 195 10.87 16.29 13.51
C PHE A 195 9.96 17.51 13.39
N GLU A 196 10.53 18.69 13.65
CA GLU A 196 9.95 19.97 13.31
C GLU A 196 11.01 20.96 12.80
N LEU A 197 10.71 21.62 11.70
CA LEU A 197 11.49 22.75 11.21
C LEU A 197 10.75 24.04 11.58
N HIS A 198 11.16 24.67 12.68
CA HIS A 198 10.53 25.89 13.19
C HIS A 198 11.17 27.11 12.55
N VAL A 199 10.37 27.94 11.87
CA VAL A 199 10.76 29.19 11.22
C VAL A 199 10.05 30.33 11.92
N THR A 200 10.78 31.40 12.24
CA THR A 200 10.26 32.58 12.96
C THR A 200 10.40 33.88 12.18
N ASP A 201 11.27 33.92 11.18
CA ASP A 201 11.39 35.07 10.28
C ASP A 201 10.66 34.81 8.97
N GLU A 202 9.67 35.65 8.64
CA GLU A 202 8.85 35.51 7.43
C GLU A 202 9.68 35.62 6.14
N LYS A 203 10.83 36.28 6.17
CA LYS A 203 11.73 36.39 5.03
C LYS A 203 12.27 35.04 4.56
N ASP A 204 12.41 34.09 5.49
CA ASP A 204 12.86 32.75 5.18
C ASP A 204 11.82 31.94 4.42
N LEU A 205 10.56 32.41 4.37
CA LEU A 205 9.45 31.76 3.67
C LEU A 205 9.30 32.24 2.22
N SER A 206 10.24 33.06 1.71
CA SER A 206 10.23 33.52 0.32
C SER A 206 10.07 32.32 -0.64
N GLY A 207 9.22 32.49 -1.66
CA GLY A 207 8.91 31.49 -2.68
C GLY A 207 7.81 30.52 -2.29
N LEU A 208 7.50 30.36 -1.00
CA LEU A 208 6.45 29.42 -0.57
C LEU A 208 5.04 29.92 -0.92
N PRO A 209 4.16 29.02 -1.43
CA PRO A 209 2.75 29.32 -1.62
C PRO A 209 2.05 29.69 -0.30
N GLU A 210 1.07 30.61 -0.37
CA GLU A 210 0.32 31.05 0.82
C GLU A 210 -0.36 29.88 1.56
N GLY A 211 -0.94 28.89 0.85
CA GLY A 211 -1.54 27.72 1.48
C GLY A 211 -0.54 26.90 2.30
N ALA A 212 0.71 26.79 1.84
CA ALA A 212 1.77 26.11 2.59
C ALA A 212 2.18 26.89 3.86
N LYS A 213 2.24 28.23 3.76
CA LYS A 213 2.50 29.10 4.92
C LYS A 213 1.37 29.01 5.96
N GLU A 214 0.11 29.07 5.49
CA GLU A 214 -1.07 28.91 6.38
C GLU A 214 -1.05 27.58 7.12
N MET A 215 -0.80 26.46 6.43
CA MET A 215 -0.68 25.13 7.06
C MET A 215 0.44 25.08 8.10
N ALA A 216 1.62 25.65 7.77
CA ALA A 216 2.75 25.67 8.70
C ALA A 216 2.47 26.58 9.93
N ALA A 217 1.75 27.68 9.77
CA ALA A 217 1.30 28.53 10.86
C ALA A 217 0.25 27.83 11.73
N MET A 218 -0.69 27.09 11.15
CA MET A 218 -1.65 26.27 11.89
C MET A 218 -0.94 25.19 12.73
N THR A 219 0.04 24.50 12.14
CA THR A 219 0.87 23.52 12.86
C THR A 219 1.62 24.15 14.02
N ALA A 220 2.21 25.33 13.84
CA ALA A 220 2.88 26.06 14.93
C ALA A 220 1.89 26.42 16.04
N LYS A 221 0.71 26.92 15.69
CA LYS A 221 -0.36 27.25 16.64
C LYS A 221 -0.84 26.04 17.44
N GLN A 222 -1.04 24.90 16.78
CA GLN A 222 -1.42 23.63 17.42
C GLN A 222 -0.37 23.15 18.43
N ARG A 223 0.94 23.40 18.13
CA ARG A 223 2.07 23.09 19.03
C ARG A 223 2.38 24.22 20.03
N GLY A 224 1.52 25.24 20.14
CA GLY A 224 1.69 26.36 21.08
C GLY A 224 2.86 27.29 20.78
N LYS A 225 3.33 27.31 19.51
CA LYS A 225 4.46 28.13 19.04
C LYS A 225 3.99 29.26 18.14
N LYS A 226 4.80 30.33 18.06
CA LYS A 226 4.63 31.42 17.06
C LYS A 226 5.46 31.11 15.82
N GLY A 227 5.07 31.70 14.70
CA GLY A 227 5.75 31.49 13.40
C GLY A 227 5.20 30.27 12.67
N TRP A 228 6.06 29.48 12.07
CA TRP A 228 5.70 28.41 11.13
C TRP A 228 6.48 27.13 11.49
N ILE A 229 5.79 26.00 11.45
CA ILE A 229 6.41 24.68 11.66
C ILE A 229 6.14 23.81 10.44
N PHE A 230 7.22 23.31 9.84
CA PHE A 230 7.19 22.32 8.79
C PHE A 230 7.59 20.96 9.35
N THR A 231 6.91 19.90 8.91
CA THR A 231 7.09 18.51 9.35
C THR A 231 7.51 17.62 8.19
N LEU A 232 7.83 16.35 8.46
CA LEU A 232 8.16 15.36 7.41
C LEU A 232 6.93 14.77 6.70
N HIS A 233 5.71 15.13 7.11
CA HIS A 233 4.52 14.75 6.34
C HIS A 233 4.53 15.40 4.96
N TYR A 234 4.17 14.62 3.93
CA TYR A 234 4.31 15.04 2.54
C TYR A 234 3.67 16.40 2.21
N PRO A 235 2.42 16.72 2.67
CA PRO A 235 1.81 18.03 2.38
C PRO A 235 2.55 19.23 3.01
N SER A 236 3.39 19.00 4.02
CA SER A 236 4.24 20.00 4.65
C SER A 236 5.63 20.08 3.99
N MET A 237 6.27 18.92 3.83
CA MET A 237 7.61 18.81 3.25
C MET A 237 7.64 19.18 1.75
N GLY A 238 6.70 18.63 0.98
CA GLY A 238 6.66 18.76 -0.48
C GLY A 238 6.72 20.22 -0.97
N PRO A 239 5.80 21.09 -0.53
CA PRO A 239 5.85 22.51 -0.90
C PRO A 239 7.15 23.21 -0.47
N LEU A 240 7.70 22.90 0.71
CA LEU A 240 8.97 23.49 1.14
C LEU A 240 10.11 23.10 0.21
N MET A 241 10.23 21.83 -0.15
CA MET A 241 11.28 21.35 -1.05
C MET A 241 11.13 21.92 -2.47
N LYS A 242 9.89 22.15 -2.91
CA LYS A 242 9.57 22.58 -4.28
C LYS A 242 9.66 24.09 -4.48
N TYR A 243 9.30 24.89 -3.46
CA TYR A 243 9.09 26.32 -3.62
C TYR A 243 9.97 27.23 -2.76
N ALA A 244 10.49 26.77 -1.60
CA ALA A 244 11.25 27.65 -0.72
C ALA A 244 12.52 28.16 -1.40
N ASP A 245 12.68 29.50 -1.54
CA ASP A 245 13.89 30.11 -2.07
C ASP A 245 15.09 29.89 -1.14
N ASN A 246 14.84 29.77 0.18
CA ASN A 246 15.89 29.53 1.17
C ASN A 246 16.45 28.12 1.07
N ARG A 247 17.63 28.01 0.41
CA ARG A 247 18.34 26.73 0.20
C ARG A 247 18.66 25.99 1.50
N THR A 248 18.96 26.74 2.58
CA THR A 248 19.28 26.13 3.89
C THR A 248 18.07 25.43 4.49
N LEU A 249 16.84 25.94 4.31
CA LEU A 249 15.64 25.25 4.76
C LEU A 249 15.41 23.95 3.97
N ARG A 250 15.62 23.97 2.64
CA ARG A 250 15.54 22.78 1.81
C ARG A 250 16.55 21.72 2.24
N GLU A 251 17.82 22.12 2.48
CA GLU A 251 18.85 21.21 2.97
C GLU A 251 18.49 20.59 4.32
N LYS A 252 18.05 21.40 5.30
CA LYS A 252 17.61 20.91 6.62
C LYS A 252 16.49 19.89 6.49
N MET A 253 15.47 20.21 5.68
CA MET A 253 14.32 19.30 5.43
C MET A 253 14.76 18.00 4.75
N TYR A 254 15.58 18.11 3.70
CA TYR A 254 16.10 16.95 2.99
C TYR A 254 16.90 16.04 3.92
N ARG A 255 17.84 16.60 4.69
CA ARG A 255 18.65 15.82 5.66
C ARG A 255 17.77 15.14 6.69
N ALA A 256 16.80 15.84 7.24
CA ALA A 256 15.88 15.27 8.22
C ALA A 256 15.11 14.06 7.64
N ASN A 257 14.60 14.18 6.40
CA ASN A 257 13.90 13.09 5.73
C ASN A 257 14.83 11.93 5.36
N SER A 258 16.03 12.21 4.84
CA SER A 258 16.98 11.17 4.39
C SER A 258 17.77 10.52 5.52
N THR A 259 17.64 11.00 6.76
CA THR A 259 18.19 10.37 7.97
C THR A 259 17.11 9.84 8.89
N ARG A 260 15.87 9.74 8.43
CA ARG A 260 14.75 9.21 9.20
C ARG A 260 15.01 7.75 9.57
N ALA A 261 14.83 7.44 10.84
CA ALA A 261 15.16 6.14 11.42
C ALA A 261 16.63 5.67 11.17
N TYR A 262 17.55 6.65 10.94
CA TYR A 262 18.99 6.41 10.76
C TYR A 262 19.81 7.44 11.54
N LYS A 263 19.54 7.58 12.81
CA LYS A 263 20.23 8.48 13.74
C LYS A 263 20.70 7.70 14.95
N ASP A 264 21.67 8.23 15.68
CA ASP A 264 22.14 7.66 16.95
C ASP A 264 21.09 7.92 18.06
N ASN A 265 19.96 7.22 17.99
CA ASN A 265 18.88 7.26 18.95
C ASN A 265 18.12 5.91 18.98
N GLU A 266 17.11 5.80 19.86
CA GLU A 266 16.32 4.59 20.07
C GLU A 266 15.46 4.16 18.87
N TYR A 267 15.27 5.03 17.87
CA TYR A 267 14.46 4.76 16.67
C TYR A 267 15.31 4.37 15.46
N ASN A 268 16.59 4.04 15.64
CA ASN A 268 17.47 3.65 14.55
C ASN A 268 17.12 2.26 14.02
N ASN A 269 16.81 2.18 12.72
CA ASN A 269 16.45 0.94 12.06
C ASN A 269 17.64 0.21 11.39
N GLU A 270 18.89 0.70 11.47
CA GLU A 270 20.03 0.03 10.81
C GLU A 270 20.17 -1.44 11.23
N GLU A 271 20.24 -1.70 12.53
CA GLU A 271 20.35 -3.06 13.04
C GLU A 271 19.05 -3.88 12.82
N VAL A 272 17.88 -3.23 12.80
CA VAL A 272 16.60 -3.88 12.49
C VAL A 272 16.61 -4.38 11.04
N VAL A 273 17.06 -3.56 10.08
CA VAL A 273 17.21 -3.94 8.66
C VAL A 273 18.16 -5.13 8.49
N LYS A 274 19.36 -5.05 9.07
CA LYS A 274 20.36 -6.13 9.00
C LYS A 274 19.82 -7.44 9.60
N LYS A 275 19.11 -7.34 10.71
CA LYS A 275 18.54 -8.51 11.39
C LYS A 275 17.38 -9.12 10.61
N ILE A 276 16.48 -8.32 10.05
CA ILE A 276 15.40 -8.80 9.19
C ILE A 276 15.95 -9.56 8.00
N THR A 277 16.93 -9.01 7.30
CA THR A 277 17.51 -9.63 6.09
C THR A 277 18.30 -10.89 6.40
N ALA A 278 19.04 -10.93 7.51
CA ALA A 278 19.73 -12.12 7.97
C ALA A 278 18.74 -13.26 8.32
N LEU A 279 17.65 -12.93 9.04
CA LEU A 279 16.61 -13.93 9.39
C LEU A 279 15.84 -14.41 8.16
N ARG A 280 15.56 -13.52 7.20
CA ARG A 280 14.96 -13.92 5.91
C ARG A 280 15.86 -14.89 5.14
N LEU A 281 17.16 -14.62 5.08
CA LEU A 281 18.12 -15.53 4.47
C LEU A 281 18.14 -16.89 5.18
N GLU A 282 18.21 -16.89 6.52
CA GLU A 282 18.21 -18.13 7.30
C GLU A 282 16.92 -18.92 7.07
N LYS A 283 15.76 -18.24 7.07
CA LYS A 283 14.47 -18.84 6.76
C LYS A 283 14.46 -19.51 5.39
N ALA A 284 14.97 -18.82 4.36
CA ALA A 284 15.03 -19.37 3.01
C ALA A 284 15.95 -20.60 2.93
N LYS A 285 17.11 -20.57 3.60
CA LYS A 285 18.03 -21.71 3.65
C LYS A 285 17.41 -22.93 4.34
N LEU A 286 16.66 -22.74 5.44
CA LEU A 286 15.92 -23.81 6.08
C LEU A 286 14.88 -24.46 5.13
N MET A 287 14.31 -23.64 4.25
CA MET A 287 13.36 -24.09 3.22
C MET A 287 14.01 -24.64 1.96
N GLY A 288 15.35 -24.75 1.92
CA GLY A 288 16.11 -25.30 0.79
C GLY A 288 16.38 -24.32 -0.34
N TYR A 289 16.13 -23.01 -0.15
CA TYR A 289 16.41 -21.99 -1.14
C TYR A 289 17.75 -21.29 -0.88
N PRO A 290 18.50 -20.91 -1.94
CA PRO A 290 19.82 -20.28 -1.77
C PRO A 290 19.73 -18.86 -1.22
N THR A 291 18.66 -18.13 -1.54
CA THR A 291 18.40 -16.75 -1.07
C THR A 291 16.93 -16.54 -0.76
N TYR A 292 16.61 -15.44 -0.06
CA TYR A 292 15.22 -15.11 0.23
C TYR A 292 14.41 -14.76 -1.03
N ALA A 293 15.03 -14.11 -2.03
CA ALA A 293 14.38 -13.83 -3.30
C ALA A 293 13.95 -15.10 -4.05
N ASN A 294 14.79 -16.16 -4.02
CA ASN A 294 14.41 -17.45 -4.59
C ASN A 294 13.18 -18.07 -3.90
N TYR A 295 13.07 -17.90 -2.59
CA TYR A 295 11.90 -18.34 -1.82
C TYR A 295 10.67 -17.49 -2.11
N ALA A 296 10.78 -16.16 -2.03
CA ALA A 296 9.65 -15.24 -2.15
C ALA A 296 9.05 -15.16 -3.56
N LEU A 297 9.86 -15.38 -4.61
CA LEU A 297 9.42 -15.25 -6.00
C LEU A 297 8.68 -16.48 -6.54
N THR A 298 8.63 -17.58 -5.80
CA THR A 298 7.96 -18.82 -6.23
C THR A 298 6.45 -18.68 -6.48
N ASP A 299 5.82 -17.63 -5.94
CA ASP A 299 4.40 -17.31 -6.09
C ASP A 299 4.15 -15.99 -6.85
N ARG A 300 5.14 -15.52 -7.59
CA ARG A 300 5.08 -14.29 -8.41
C ARG A 300 5.06 -14.64 -9.91
N MET A 301 4.61 -13.67 -10.73
CA MET A 301 4.64 -13.81 -12.19
C MET A 301 6.08 -13.93 -12.71
N ALA A 302 7.03 -13.17 -12.14
CA ALA A 302 8.44 -13.20 -12.51
C ALA A 302 9.15 -14.49 -12.10
N ASN A 303 8.70 -15.16 -11.06
CA ASN A 303 9.10 -16.50 -10.64
C ASN A 303 10.57 -16.67 -10.20
N THR A 304 11.56 -15.95 -10.75
CA THR A 304 12.97 -16.09 -10.39
C THR A 304 13.70 -14.75 -10.25
N PRO A 305 14.77 -14.66 -9.40
CA PRO A 305 15.59 -13.47 -9.28
C PRO A 305 16.24 -13.04 -10.60
N GLU A 306 16.59 -13.98 -11.46
CA GLU A 306 17.22 -13.72 -12.75
C GLU A 306 16.27 -12.96 -13.70
N ILE A 307 14.99 -13.36 -13.74
CA ILE A 307 13.97 -12.67 -14.55
C ILE A 307 13.77 -11.25 -14.03
N VAL A 308 13.67 -11.06 -12.72
CA VAL A 308 13.54 -9.73 -12.11
C VAL A 308 14.73 -8.84 -12.41
N ASN A 309 15.96 -9.36 -12.22
CA ASN A 309 17.17 -8.60 -12.47
C ASN A 309 17.35 -8.22 -13.94
N ASN A 310 17.03 -9.14 -14.88
CA ASN A 310 17.05 -8.85 -16.30
C ASN A 310 16.03 -7.78 -16.68
N PHE A 311 14.82 -7.86 -16.16
CA PHE A 311 13.77 -6.86 -16.34
C PHE A 311 14.20 -5.46 -15.85
N ILE A 312 14.75 -5.38 -14.63
CA ILE A 312 15.27 -4.12 -14.07
C ILE A 312 16.41 -3.59 -14.93
N ALA A 313 17.33 -4.45 -15.40
CA ALA A 313 18.46 -4.07 -16.24
C ALA A 313 18.02 -3.52 -17.60
N GLU A 314 17.06 -4.17 -18.27
CA GLU A 314 16.48 -3.72 -19.54
C GLU A 314 15.88 -2.31 -19.43
N LEU A 315 15.06 -2.08 -18.41
CA LEU A 315 14.45 -0.77 -18.20
C LEU A 315 15.49 0.29 -17.80
N HIS A 316 16.51 -0.08 -17.02
CA HIS A 316 17.59 0.83 -16.65
C HIS A 316 18.41 1.24 -17.88
N GLU A 317 18.80 0.30 -18.74
CA GLU A 317 19.52 0.59 -19.99
C GLU A 317 18.73 1.56 -20.90
N ALA A 318 17.40 1.42 -20.94
CA ALA A 318 16.53 2.32 -21.70
C ALA A 318 16.40 3.71 -21.04
N SER A 319 16.24 3.79 -19.71
CA SER A 319 15.93 5.05 -18.98
C SER A 319 17.16 5.88 -18.60
N TYR A 320 18.29 5.24 -18.27
CA TYR A 320 19.47 5.91 -17.71
C TYR A 320 20.06 7.02 -18.59
N PRO A 321 20.20 6.86 -19.93
CA PRO A 321 20.65 7.95 -20.80
C PRO A 321 19.75 9.21 -20.71
N TYR A 322 18.45 9.00 -20.58
CA TYR A 322 17.48 10.08 -20.38
C TYR A 322 17.58 10.69 -18.98
N ALA A 323 17.82 9.87 -17.95
CA ALA A 323 18.05 10.37 -16.58
C ALA A 323 19.29 11.29 -16.50
N LEU A 324 20.37 10.94 -17.19
CA LEU A 324 21.56 11.80 -17.30
C LEU A 324 21.26 13.12 -18.03
N LYS A 325 20.45 13.07 -19.10
CA LYS A 325 20.00 14.24 -19.83
C LYS A 325 19.12 15.13 -18.95
N ASP A 326 18.17 14.55 -18.22
CA ASP A 326 17.29 15.26 -17.29
C ASP A 326 18.12 15.95 -16.21
N LYS A 327 19.09 15.25 -15.61
CA LYS A 327 20.01 15.83 -14.61
C LYS A 327 20.78 16.99 -15.17
N LYS A 328 21.36 16.84 -16.36
CA LYS A 328 22.11 17.91 -17.00
C LYS A 328 21.25 19.13 -17.29
N GLU A 329 20.03 18.95 -17.74
CA GLU A 329 19.10 20.05 -18.03
C GLU A 329 18.76 20.85 -16.77
N VAL A 330 18.47 20.15 -15.66
CA VAL A 330 18.21 20.81 -14.36
C VAL A 330 19.46 21.53 -13.84
N GLU A 331 20.65 20.94 -13.97
CA GLU A 331 21.90 21.51 -13.52
C GLU A 331 22.28 22.77 -14.33
N ASP A 332 22.16 22.73 -15.65
CA ASP A 332 22.39 23.87 -16.55
C ASP A 332 21.43 25.03 -16.21
N PHE A 333 20.14 24.69 -15.98
CA PHE A 333 19.15 25.68 -15.56
C PHE A 333 19.48 26.28 -14.18
N ALA A 334 19.83 25.43 -13.21
CA ALA A 334 20.15 25.88 -11.87
C ALA A 334 21.36 26.86 -11.87
N HIS A 335 22.40 26.56 -12.64
CA HIS A 335 23.55 27.43 -12.79
C HIS A 335 23.17 28.76 -13.46
N LYS A 336 22.34 28.75 -14.51
CA LYS A 336 21.78 29.93 -15.15
C LYS A 336 20.95 30.77 -14.17
N ALA A 337 20.23 30.11 -13.25
CA ALA A 337 19.45 30.73 -12.18
C ALA A 337 20.30 31.20 -10.98
N GLY A 338 21.62 31.00 -11.02
CA GLY A 338 22.55 31.54 -10.03
C GLY A 338 23.06 30.53 -8.99
N LEU A 339 22.77 29.22 -9.13
CA LEU A 339 23.35 28.19 -8.29
C LEU A 339 24.89 28.24 -8.45
N LYS A 340 25.58 28.31 -7.32
CA LYS A 340 27.05 28.19 -7.25
C LYS A 340 27.43 26.81 -6.71
N GLY A 341 28.34 26.10 -7.41
CA GLY A 341 28.76 24.76 -7.07
C GLY A 341 27.83 23.67 -7.62
N GLU A 342 27.99 22.48 -7.14
CA GLU A 342 27.32 21.28 -7.62
C GLU A 342 25.83 21.25 -7.20
N LEU A 343 24.99 20.77 -8.11
CA LEU A 343 23.58 20.52 -7.83
C LEU A 343 23.44 19.41 -6.78
N GLN A 344 22.80 19.71 -5.65
CA GLN A 344 22.61 18.78 -4.56
C GLN A 344 21.18 18.20 -4.58
N ARG A 345 20.95 17.09 -3.88
CA ARG A 345 19.63 16.44 -3.82
C ARG A 345 18.52 17.32 -3.30
N TRP A 346 18.82 18.24 -2.36
CA TRP A 346 17.85 19.24 -1.87
C TRP A 346 17.56 20.39 -2.84
N ASP A 347 18.29 20.47 -3.94
CA ASP A 347 18.08 21.46 -5.00
C ASP A 347 17.19 20.93 -6.13
N TRP A 348 17.09 19.59 -6.27
CA TRP A 348 16.41 18.94 -7.39
C TRP A 348 14.98 19.42 -7.56
N SER A 349 14.11 19.21 -6.55
CA SER A 349 12.68 19.56 -6.65
C SER A 349 12.47 21.05 -6.93
N TYR A 350 13.28 21.90 -6.35
CA TYR A 350 13.20 23.35 -6.53
C TYR A 350 13.55 23.79 -7.96
N TYR A 351 14.69 23.35 -8.48
CA TYR A 351 15.09 23.74 -9.85
C TYR A 351 14.31 22.99 -10.92
N SER A 352 13.92 21.75 -10.69
CA SER A 352 13.00 21.02 -11.57
C SER A 352 11.67 21.74 -11.73
N ASN A 353 11.09 22.23 -10.62
CA ASN A 353 9.85 22.98 -10.68
C ASN A 353 10.00 24.30 -11.46
N LYS A 354 11.07 25.05 -11.22
CA LYS A 354 11.35 26.28 -11.97
C LYS A 354 11.60 26.03 -13.46
N LEU A 355 12.28 24.94 -13.80
CA LEU A 355 12.48 24.50 -15.18
C LEU A 355 11.14 24.08 -15.84
N MET A 356 10.27 23.37 -15.10
CA MET A 356 8.92 23.05 -15.56
C MET A 356 8.12 24.32 -15.89
N GLN A 357 8.18 25.34 -15.00
CA GLN A 357 7.54 26.63 -15.23
C GLN A 357 8.11 27.34 -16.46
N GLU A 358 9.44 27.33 -16.67
CA GLU A 358 10.08 27.93 -17.86
C GLU A 358 9.67 27.22 -19.16
N LYS A 359 9.65 25.87 -19.17
CA LYS A 359 9.42 25.07 -20.38
C LYS A 359 7.94 24.97 -20.77
N TYR A 360 7.06 24.82 -19.79
CA TYR A 360 5.66 24.47 -20.01
C TYR A 360 4.68 25.52 -19.49
N ALA A 361 5.17 26.57 -18.81
CA ALA A 361 4.36 27.56 -18.11
C ALA A 361 3.29 26.87 -17.22
N LEU A 362 3.70 25.81 -16.50
CA LEU A 362 2.86 24.98 -15.65
C LEU A 362 3.41 24.95 -14.24
N ASP A 363 2.53 25.08 -13.25
CA ASP A 363 2.78 24.95 -11.83
C ASP A 363 1.59 24.28 -11.15
N ASP A 364 1.82 23.51 -10.10
CA ASP A 364 0.73 22.90 -9.30
C ASP A 364 -0.20 23.97 -8.73
N GLU A 365 0.32 25.13 -8.30
CA GLU A 365 -0.50 26.22 -7.74
C GLU A 365 -1.51 26.79 -8.75
N MET A 366 -1.25 26.67 -10.06
CA MET A 366 -2.20 27.02 -11.11
C MET A 366 -3.32 26.00 -11.24
N LEU A 367 -3.05 24.72 -10.92
CA LEU A 367 -3.97 23.60 -11.06
C LEU A 367 -4.83 23.39 -9.81
N LYS A 368 -4.26 23.57 -8.62
CA LYS A 368 -4.94 23.36 -7.33
C LYS A 368 -6.34 23.98 -7.22
N PRO A 369 -6.59 25.23 -7.72
CA PRO A 369 -7.94 25.81 -7.66
C PRO A 369 -9.02 24.99 -8.37
N TYR A 370 -8.65 24.10 -9.29
CA TYR A 370 -9.55 23.23 -10.03
C TYR A 370 -9.68 21.83 -9.38
N PHE A 371 -8.83 21.53 -8.41
CA PHE A 371 -8.73 20.20 -7.78
C PHE A 371 -9.17 20.21 -6.32
N LYS A 372 -10.32 20.83 -6.05
CA LYS A 372 -10.96 20.74 -4.73
C LYS A 372 -11.31 19.28 -4.43
N LEU A 373 -10.93 18.78 -3.24
CA LEU A 373 -11.06 17.36 -2.87
C LEU A 373 -12.47 16.78 -3.18
N GLU A 374 -13.55 17.50 -2.83
CA GLU A 374 -14.90 17.00 -3.07
C GLU A 374 -15.22 16.88 -4.57
N ASN A 375 -14.68 17.78 -5.40
CA ASN A 375 -14.84 17.70 -6.85
C ASN A 375 -14.02 16.54 -7.43
N VAL A 376 -12.78 16.35 -6.96
CA VAL A 376 -11.93 15.22 -7.35
C VAL A 376 -12.62 13.91 -7.00
N GLN A 377 -13.11 13.76 -5.77
CA GLN A 377 -13.83 12.57 -5.31
C GLN A 377 -15.05 12.29 -6.17
N LYS A 378 -15.84 13.32 -6.46
CA LYS A 378 -16.97 13.19 -7.39
C LYS A 378 -16.51 12.73 -8.77
N GLY A 379 -15.43 13.31 -9.29
CA GLY A 379 -14.85 12.94 -10.59
C GLY A 379 -14.39 11.50 -10.63
N VAL A 380 -13.76 11.00 -9.56
CA VAL A 380 -13.31 9.61 -9.43
C VAL A 380 -14.51 8.64 -9.36
N PHE A 381 -15.54 8.99 -8.61
CA PHE A 381 -16.76 8.17 -8.54
C PHE A 381 -17.54 8.18 -9.86
N ASP A 382 -17.69 9.34 -10.50
CA ASP A 382 -18.32 9.46 -11.82
C ASP A 382 -17.54 8.68 -12.90
N LEU A 383 -16.19 8.59 -12.79
CA LEU A 383 -15.36 7.77 -13.68
C LEU A 383 -15.77 6.29 -13.58
N ALA A 384 -15.85 5.74 -12.38
CA ALA A 384 -16.30 4.36 -12.17
C ALA A 384 -17.75 4.13 -12.63
N THR A 385 -18.62 5.12 -12.42
CA THR A 385 -19.98 5.07 -12.93
C THR A 385 -20.01 5.02 -14.47
N ARG A 386 -19.17 5.83 -15.13
CA ARG A 386 -19.06 5.83 -16.59
C ARG A 386 -18.46 4.54 -17.14
N LEU A 387 -17.46 3.96 -16.49
CA LEU A 387 -16.81 2.73 -16.93
C LEU A 387 -17.69 1.50 -16.67
N TYR A 388 -18.22 1.39 -15.45
CA TYR A 388 -18.79 0.14 -14.93
C TYR A 388 -20.26 0.22 -14.52
N GLY A 389 -20.86 1.41 -14.48
CA GLY A 389 -22.26 1.61 -14.09
C GLY A 389 -22.51 1.60 -12.58
N ILE A 390 -21.49 1.49 -11.74
CA ILE A 390 -21.64 1.49 -10.28
C ILE A 390 -21.98 2.89 -9.75
N THR A 391 -22.67 2.94 -8.61
CA THR A 391 -23.09 4.19 -7.97
C THR A 391 -22.68 4.24 -6.50
N PHE A 392 -22.45 5.45 -5.97
CA PHE A 392 -21.97 5.70 -4.62
C PHE A 392 -22.99 6.58 -3.88
N LYS A 393 -23.38 6.16 -2.69
CA LYS A 393 -24.32 6.87 -1.83
C LYS A 393 -23.67 7.14 -0.49
N GLU A 394 -23.38 8.40 -0.17
CA GLU A 394 -22.89 8.79 1.17
C GLU A 394 -23.93 8.43 2.24
N VAL A 395 -23.49 7.80 3.33
CA VAL A 395 -24.34 7.35 4.43
C VAL A 395 -23.72 7.74 5.77
N ASN A 396 -24.59 8.05 6.77
CA ASN A 396 -24.16 8.52 8.08
C ASN A 396 -24.58 7.57 9.23
N ASN A 397 -25.12 6.40 8.89
CA ASN A 397 -25.60 5.41 9.84
C ASN A 397 -24.62 4.25 10.08
N ILE A 398 -23.43 4.31 9.46
CA ILE A 398 -22.33 3.37 9.66
C ILE A 398 -21.37 3.98 10.68
N PRO A 399 -20.97 3.24 11.75
CA PRO A 399 -20.01 3.72 12.73
C PRO A 399 -18.65 4.07 12.08
N LEU A 400 -18.05 5.19 12.51
CA LEU A 400 -16.76 5.68 12.01
C LEU A 400 -15.68 5.49 13.06
N TYR A 401 -14.45 5.17 12.61
CA TYR A 401 -13.29 5.09 13.50
C TYR A 401 -12.62 6.45 13.75
N HIS A 402 -12.88 7.46 12.90
CA HIS A 402 -12.37 8.81 13.06
C HIS A 402 -13.36 9.84 12.46
N PRO A 403 -13.49 11.06 13.06
CA PRO A 403 -14.47 12.06 12.58
C PRO A 403 -14.26 12.57 11.15
N GLU A 404 -13.00 12.50 10.64
CA GLU A 404 -12.66 12.91 9.27
C GLU A 404 -12.98 11.83 8.23
N VAL A 405 -13.37 10.63 8.63
CA VAL A 405 -13.72 9.52 7.73
C VAL A 405 -15.14 9.68 7.22
N LYS A 406 -15.35 9.36 5.95
CA LYS A 406 -16.69 9.26 5.35
C LYS A 406 -16.96 7.85 4.85
N THR A 407 -18.23 7.48 4.79
CA THR A 407 -18.67 6.16 4.34
C THR A 407 -19.68 6.26 3.20
N TYR A 408 -19.56 5.31 2.27
CA TYR A 408 -20.41 5.19 1.10
C TYR A 408 -20.91 3.76 0.95
N GLU A 409 -22.22 3.60 0.72
CA GLU A 409 -22.77 2.38 0.12
C GLU A 409 -22.52 2.42 -1.38
N VAL A 410 -21.94 1.33 -1.91
CA VAL A 410 -21.67 1.16 -3.33
C VAL A 410 -22.63 0.12 -3.91
N TYR A 411 -23.26 0.46 -5.03
CA TYR A 411 -24.22 -0.40 -5.71
C TYR A 411 -23.77 -0.69 -7.14
N ASP A 412 -24.00 -1.90 -7.60
CA ASP A 412 -23.74 -2.31 -8.98
C ASP A 412 -24.78 -1.73 -9.95
N ASN A 413 -24.55 -1.90 -11.25
CA ASN A 413 -25.39 -1.39 -12.32
C ASN A 413 -26.82 -1.96 -12.34
N ASP A 414 -27.03 -3.13 -11.70
CA ASP A 414 -28.35 -3.75 -11.51
C ASP A 414 -29.03 -3.31 -10.20
N GLY A 415 -28.41 -2.42 -9.43
CA GLY A 415 -28.89 -1.93 -8.14
C GLY A 415 -28.58 -2.84 -6.95
N SER A 416 -27.86 -3.96 -7.15
CA SER A 416 -27.43 -4.83 -6.07
C SER A 416 -26.33 -4.15 -5.22
N PHE A 417 -26.29 -4.44 -3.91
CA PHE A 417 -25.28 -3.94 -3.01
C PHE A 417 -23.91 -4.55 -3.34
N LEU A 418 -22.90 -3.71 -3.55
CA LEU A 418 -21.55 -4.13 -3.96
C LEU A 418 -20.53 -4.04 -2.82
N ALA A 419 -20.50 -2.96 -2.05
CA ALA A 419 -19.51 -2.77 -0.98
C ALA A 419 -19.91 -1.61 -0.03
N VAL A 420 -19.25 -1.56 1.13
CA VAL A 420 -19.08 -0.31 1.88
C VAL A 420 -17.69 0.22 1.59
N LEU A 421 -17.59 1.52 1.25
CA LEU A 421 -16.34 2.23 1.03
C LEU A 421 -16.15 3.29 2.11
N TYR A 422 -15.03 3.20 2.85
CA TYR A 422 -14.55 4.23 3.76
C TYR A 422 -13.50 5.09 3.06
N THR A 423 -13.51 6.40 3.31
CA THR A 423 -12.49 7.32 2.80
C THR A 423 -11.88 8.12 3.94
N ASP A 424 -10.55 8.06 4.08
CA ASP A 424 -9.75 8.66 5.13
C ASP A 424 -8.61 9.48 4.50
N PHE A 425 -8.87 10.74 4.20
CA PHE A 425 -8.02 11.53 3.31
C PHE A 425 -6.85 12.26 3.95
N PHE A 426 -6.87 12.54 5.27
CA PHE A 426 -5.98 13.53 5.84
C PHE A 426 -4.91 12.94 6.77
N PRO A 427 -3.69 13.55 6.78
CA PRO A 427 -2.61 13.13 7.67
C PRO A 427 -2.94 13.45 9.14
N ARG A 428 -2.42 12.61 10.03
CA ARG A 428 -2.41 12.81 11.50
C ARG A 428 -1.23 12.07 12.12
N GLU A 429 -0.82 12.43 13.33
CA GLU A 429 0.35 11.84 14.02
C GLU A 429 0.17 10.33 14.27
N SER A 430 -1.07 9.85 14.36
CA SER A 430 -1.42 8.43 14.53
C SER A 430 -1.51 7.63 13.23
N LYS A 431 -1.20 8.23 12.06
CA LYS A 431 -1.32 7.60 10.75
C LYS A 431 0.04 7.47 10.08
N GLY A 432 0.31 6.30 9.51
CA GLY A 432 1.46 6.05 8.64
C GLY A 432 1.49 6.97 7.42
N GLY A 433 2.67 7.20 6.86
CA GLY A 433 2.84 8.00 5.64
C GLY A 433 2.41 7.25 4.38
N GLY A 434 2.29 7.97 3.26
CA GLY A 434 1.86 7.42 1.97
C GLY A 434 0.35 7.35 1.81
N ALA A 435 -0.09 6.46 0.93
CA ALA A 435 -1.50 6.13 0.71
C ALA A 435 -1.62 4.62 0.50
N TRP A 436 -2.77 4.05 0.84
CA TRP A 436 -3.05 2.63 0.64
C TRP A 436 -4.55 2.33 0.65
N MET A 437 -4.91 1.26 -0.04
CA MET A 437 -6.21 0.62 0.12
C MET A 437 -6.10 -0.56 1.07
N THR A 438 -7.12 -0.78 1.89
CA THR A 438 -7.23 -1.93 2.78
C THR A 438 -8.67 -2.40 2.89
N GLN A 439 -8.89 -3.57 3.50
CA GLN A 439 -10.21 -4.14 3.72
C GLN A 439 -10.38 -4.50 5.20
N PHE A 440 -11.46 -4.02 5.83
CA PHE A 440 -11.89 -4.54 7.14
C PHE A 440 -12.48 -5.94 7.02
N ARG A 441 -12.99 -6.27 5.83
CA ARG A 441 -13.52 -7.57 5.45
C ARG A 441 -13.43 -7.75 3.94
N GLY A 442 -12.84 -8.87 3.49
CA GLY A 442 -12.77 -9.24 2.07
C GLY A 442 -14.08 -9.87 1.56
N GLN A 443 -14.19 -9.99 0.24
CA GLN A 443 -15.31 -10.69 -0.41
C GLN A 443 -15.09 -12.20 -0.41
N LYS A 444 -16.11 -12.98 -0.11
CA LYS A 444 -16.17 -14.43 -0.31
C LYS A 444 -17.62 -14.94 -0.25
N MET A 445 -17.82 -16.21 -0.64
CA MET A 445 -19.09 -16.88 -0.42
C MET A 445 -19.14 -17.50 0.98
N VAL A 446 -20.17 -17.17 1.77
CA VAL A 446 -20.40 -17.73 3.11
C VAL A 446 -21.77 -18.40 3.12
N HIS A 447 -21.82 -19.72 3.29
CA HIS A 447 -23.07 -20.51 3.27
C HIS A 447 -23.95 -20.22 2.05
N GLY A 448 -23.35 -20.09 0.87
CA GLY A 448 -24.05 -19.81 -0.39
C GLY A 448 -24.53 -18.37 -0.57
N LYS A 449 -24.14 -17.45 0.32
CA LYS A 449 -24.41 -16.02 0.22
C LYS A 449 -23.12 -15.25 -0.07
N ASP A 450 -23.20 -14.29 -0.97
CA ASP A 450 -22.06 -13.41 -1.29
C ASP A 450 -21.86 -12.39 -0.14
N GLN A 451 -20.81 -12.57 0.64
CA GLN A 451 -20.36 -11.61 1.65
C GLN A 451 -19.59 -10.50 0.95
N ARG A 452 -20.20 -9.31 0.91
CA ARG A 452 -19.58 -8.18 0.24
C ARG A 452 -18.52 -7.48 1.10
N PRO A 453 -17.49 -6.90 0.46
CA PRO A 453 -16.33 -6.35 1.15
C PRO A 453 -16.62 -5.02 1.86
N LEU A 454 -15.80 -4.72 2.86
CA LEU A 454 -15.70 -3.43 3.54
C LEU A 454 -14.34 -2.84 3.24
N VAL A 455 -14.29 -1.90 2.31
CA VAL A 455 -13.05 -1.33 1.74
C VAL A 455 -12.74 0.02 2.38
N SER A 456 -11.47 0.32 2.63
CA SER A 456 -11.03 1.61 3.13
C SER A 456 -9.90 2.17 2.26
N LEU A 457 -10.04 3.43 1.87
CA LEU A 457 -9.01 4.24 1.23
C LEU A 457 -8.37 5.15 2.27
N VAL A 458 -7.09 4.99 2.51
CA VAL A 458 -6.34 5.76 3.50
C VAL A 458 -5.27 6.58 2.79
N MET A 459 -5.29 7.90 2.99
CA MET A 459 -4.45 8.85 2.28
C MET A 459 -3.89 9.92 3.23
N ASN A 460 -2.95 10.71 2.73
CA ASN A 460 -2.32 11.81 3.45
C ASN A 460 -2.34 13.09 2.59
N PHE A 461 -3.54 13.52 2.19
CA PHE A 461 -3.72 14.68 1.31
C PHE A 461 -3.64 16.01 2.04
N THR A 462 -3.42 17.05 1.25
CA THR A 462 -3.41 18.44 1.73
C THR A 462 -4.70 18.78 2.47
N LYS A 463 -4.59 19.13 3.76
CA LYS A 463 -5.74 19.53 4.61
C LYS A 463 -6.32 20.89 4.18
N PRO A 464 -7.60 21.15 4.48
CA PRO A 464 -8.13 22.52 4.40
C PRO A 464 -7.44 23.42 5.41
N THR A 465 -7.41 24.71 5.12
CA THR A 465 -6.98 25.77 6.05
C THR A 465 -8.18 26.59 6.52
N ASP A 466 -7.96 27.56 7.42
CA ASP A 466 -9.03 28.46 7.86
C ASP A 466 -9.62 29.29 6.70
N THR A 467 -8.88 29.46 5.59
CA THR A 467 -9.26 30.31 4.46
C THR A 467 -9.55 29.56 3.17
N LYS A 468 -9.08 28.29 3.06
CA LYS A 468 -9.18 27.52 1.82
C LYS A 468 -9.66 26.09 2.08
N PRO A 469 -10.50 25.52 1.19
CA PRO A 469 -10.81 24.10 1.23
C PRO A 469 -9.56 23.26 0.93
N SER A 470 -9.67 21.94 1.08
CA SER A 470 -8.62 21.03 0.60
C SER A 470 -8.50 21.15 -0.93
N LEU A 471 -7.37 21.66 -1.39
CA LEU A 471 -7.01 21.82 -2.80
C LEU A 471 -5.84 20.90 -3.10
N LEU A 472 -6.06 19.88 -3.92
CA LEU A 472 -5.11 18.82 -4.21
C LEU A 472 -4.08 19.25 -5.27
N THR A 473 -2.88 18.73 -5.17
CA THR A 473 -1.90 18.76 -6.28
C THR A 473 -2.32 17.74 -7.35
N PHE A 474 -1.75 17.84 -8.54
CA PHE A 474 -1.97 16.85 -9.60
C PHE A 474 -1.51 15.45 -9.15
N ASN A 475 -0.40 15.36 -8.41
CA ASN A 475 0.07 14.09 -7.84
C ASN A 475 -0.92 13.49 -6.83
N GLU A 476 -1.55 14.31 -5.97
CA GLU A 476 -2.59 13.80 -5.06
C GLU A 476 -3.84 13.31 -5.80
N VAL A 477 -4.19 13.92 -6.95
CA VAL A 477 -5.26 13.42 -7.83
C VAL A 477 -4.90 12.05 -8.42
N THR A 478 -3.68 11.89 -8.93
CA THR A 478 -3.19 10.59 -9.43
C THR A 478 -3.13 9.54 -8.34
N THR A 479 -2.67 9.89 -7.14
CA THR A 479 -2.68 8.99 -5.98
C THR A 479 -4.10 8.54 -5.64
N PHE A 480 -5.09 9.43 -5.70
CA PHE A 480 -6.47 9.04 -5.46
C PHE A 480 -6.97 8.02 -6.49
N LEU A 481 -6.66 8.24 -7.77
CA LEU A 481 -6.99 7.28 -8.83
C LEU A 481 -6.31 5.93 -8.60
N HIS A 482 -5.04 5.94 -8.19
CA HIS A 482 -4.27 4.74 -7.85
C HIS A 482 -4.96 3.92 -6.77
N GLU A 483 -5.18 4.49 -5.59
CA GLU A 483 -5.82 3.79 -4.48
C GLU A 483 -7.26 3.37 -4.82
N PHE A 484 -7.95 4.17 -5.62
CA PHE A 484 -9.28 3.83 -6.09
C PHE A 484 -9.29 2.64 -7.07
N GLY A 485 -8.22 2.46 -7.85
CA GLY A 485 -8.02 1.26 -8.67
C GLY A 485 -7.94 -0.02 -7.82
N HIS A 486 -7.21 0.02 -6.71
CA HIS A 486 -7.22 -1.06 -5.72
C HIS A 486 -8.61 -1.25 -5.09
N ALA A 487 -9.30 -0.15 -4.76
CA ALA A 487 -10.65 -0.25 -4.21
C ALA A 487 -11.63 -0.90 -5.21
N LEU A 488 -11.55 -0.58 -6.49
CA LEU A 488 -12.34 -1.24 -7.53
C LEU A 488 -12.04 -2.74 -7.59
N HIS A 489 -10.77 -3.14 -7.51
CA HIS A 489 -10.39 -4.55 -7.48
C HIS A 489 -11.00 -5.29 -6.27
N GLY A 490 -10.95 -4.69 -5.08
CA GLY A 490 -11.59 -5.24 -3.88
C GLY A 490 -13.11 -5.27 -3.97
N MET A 491 -13.74 -4.16 -4.40
CA MET A 491 -15.19 -4.05 -4.49
C MET A 491 -15.80 -4.96 -5.56
N PHE A 492 -15.13 -5.16 -6.68
CA PHE A 492 -15.61 -6.05 -7.75
C PHE A 492 -15.31 -7.51 -7.52
N SER A 493 -14.44 -7.87 -6.58
CA SER A 493 -14.09 -9.27 -6.31
C SER A 493 -15.34 -10.15 -6.22
N LYS A 494 -15.33 -11.27 -6.96
CA LYS A 494 -16.45 -12.19 -7.12
C LYS A 494 -15.95 -13.62 -7.10
N CYS A 495 -15.31 -13.96 -6.00
CA CYS A 495 -14.68 -15.24 -5.77
C CYS A 495 -15.53 -16.09 -4.81
N THR A 496 -15.37 -17.41 -4.91
CA THR A 496 -16.05 -18.35 -4.02
C THR A 496 -15.33 -18.44 -2.68
N TYR A 497 -14.01 -18.41 -2.70
CA TYR A 497 -13.16 -18.62 -1.53
C TYR A 497 -12.43 -17.33 -1.12
N GLY A 498 -12.19 -17.18 0.18
CA GLY A 498 -11.56 -15.97 0.72
C GLY A 498 -10.12 -15.81 0.24
N SER A 499 -9.33 -16.87 0.25
CA SER A 499 -7.93 -16.84 -0.17
C SER A 499 -7.72 -16.70 -1.69
N THR A 500 -8.76 -16.85 -2.51
CA THR A 500 -8.72 -16.59 -3.96
C THR A 500 -9.30 -15.23 -4.34
N SER A 501 -9.75 -14.42 -3.36
CA SER A 501 -10.20 -13.06 -3.59
C SER A 501 -9.02 -12.09 -3.81
N MET A 502 -9.26 -10.78 -3.69
CA MET A 502 -8.21 -9.78 -3.87
C MET A 502 -6.99 -9.99 -2.96
N ASP A 503 -7.20 -10.47 -1.74
CA ASP A 503 -6.11 -10.68 -0.77
C ASP A 503 -5.08 -11.73 -1.22
N GLY A 504 -5.47 -12.64 -2.12
CA GLY A 504 -4.59 -13.65 -2.72
C GLY A 504 -3.84 -13.22 -3.98
N VAL A 505 -4.06 -12.01 -4.48
CA VAL A 505 -3.46 -11.52 -5.72
C VAL A 505 -1.93 -11.39 -5.60
N SER A 506 -1.21 -11.90 -6.61
CA SER A 506 0.25 -11.83 -6.67
C SER A 506 0.75 -10.37 -6.62
N ARG A 507 1.83 -10.12 -5.86
CA ARG A 507 2.38 -8.76 -5.65
C ARG A 507 2.83 -8.06 -6.94
N ASP A 508 3.25 -8.79 -7.95
CA ASP A 508 3.62 -8.23 -9.25
C ASP A 508 2.44 -8.11 -10.24
N PHE A 509 1.22 -8.39 -9.76
CA PHE A 509 -0.02 -8.14 -10.50
C PHE A 509 -0.96 -7.15 -9.80
N VAL A 510 -0.85 -7.02 -8.48
CA VAL A 510 -1.78 -6.23 -7.66
C VAL A 510 -1.82 -4.75 -8.05
N GLU A 511 -0.71 -4.21 -8.59
CA GLU A 511 -0.61 -2.81 -9.02
C GLU A 511 -1.21 -2.53 -10.41
N LEU A 512 -1.62 -3.56 -11.16
CA LEU A 512 -2.23 -3.33 -12.47
C LEU A 512 -3.52 -2.49 -12.39
N PRO A 513 -4.50 -2.79 -11.54
CA PRO A 513 -5.72 -1.99 -11.45
C PRO A 513 -5.49 -0.55 -10.97
N SER A 514 -4.55 -0.36 -10.05
CA SER A 514 -4.22 0.96 -9.48
C SER A 514 -3.56 1.87 -10.52
N GLN A 515 -2.48 1.41 -11.15
CA GLN A 515 -1.75 2.15 -12.18
C GLN A 515 -2.59 2.36 -13.44
N PHE A 516 -3.45 1.40 -13.78
CA PHE A 516 -4.41 1.55 -14.88
C PHE A 516 -5.31 2.77 -14.68
N MET A 517 -5.81 3.00 -13.48
CA MET A 517 -6.68 4.14 -13.19
C MET A 517 -5.95 5.49 -13.27
N GLU A 518 -4.66 5.55 -12.96
CA GLU A 518 -3.86 6.78 -13.05
C GLU A 518 -3.87 7.40 -14.46
N ASN A 519 -3.96 6.58 -15.52
CA ASN A 519 -3.97 7.05 -16.91
C ASN A 519 -5.10 8.04 -17.19
N PHE A 520 -6.23 7.92 -16.51
CA PHE A 520 -7.36 8.83 -16.69
C PHE A 520 -7.06 10.27 -16.23
N ALA A 521 -6.05 10.49 -15.37
CA ALA A 521 -5.64 11.82 -14.93
C ALA A 521 -5.24 12.75 -16.08
N LEU A 522 -4.80 12.19 -17.20
CA LEU A 522 -4.40 12.93 -18.41
C LEU A 522 -5.54 13.09 -19.43
N GLU A 523 -6.72 12.50 -19.18
CA GLU A 523 -7.78 12.47 -20.18
C GLU A 523 -8.75 13.65 -20.02
N LYS A 524 -8.78 14.48 -21.08
CA LYS A 524 -9.68 15.63 -21.14
C LYS A 524 -11.13 15.26 -20.90
N GLU A 525 -11.60 14.16 -21.50
CA GLU A 525 -12.97 13.70 -21.37
C GLU A 525 -13.39 13.38 -19.94
N TRP A 526 -12.43 13.09 -19.07
CA TRP A 526 -12.66 12.93 -17.63
C TRP A 526 -12.53 14.26 -16.89
N LEU A 527 -11.45 15.03 -17.11
CA LEU A 527 -11.21 16.30 -16.44
C LEU A 527 -12.35 17.31 -16.65
N ASP A 528 -12.90 17.41 -17.86
CA ASP A 528 -14.01 18.28 -18.20
C ASP A 528 -15.30 18.02 -17.40
N THR A 529 -15.42 16.87 -16.75
CA THR A 529 -16.64 16.49 -16.01
C THR A 529 -16.68 17.05 -14.59
N TRP A 530 -15.51 17.33 -13.99
CA TRP A 530 -15.42 17.69 -12.58
C TRP A 530 -14.41 18.78 -12.24
N ALA A 531 -13.34 18.97 -13.04
CA ALA A 531 -12.29 19.93 -12.75
C ALA A 531 -12.78 21.35 -12.98
N VAL A 532 -13.35 21.93 -11.92
CA VAL A 532 -13.92 23.30 -11.92
C VAL A 532 -13.27 24.12 -10.80
N HIS A 533 -13.03 25.39 -11.09
CA HIS A 533 -12.44 26.32 -10.14
C HIS A 533 -13.34 26.47 -8.90
N TYR A 534 -12.78 26.28 -7.71
CA TYR A 534 -13.53 26.16 -6.45
C TYR A 534 -14.32 27.41 -6.04
N GLN A 535 -13.96 28.61 -6.54
CA GLN A 535 -14.67 29.86 -6.27
C GLN A 535 -15.58 30.28 -7.43
N THR A 536 -15.13 30.18 -8.69
CA THR A 536 -15.88 30.70 -9.84
C THR A 536 -16.78 29.66 -10.50
N GLY A 537 -16.49 28.35 -10.29
CA GLY A 537 -17.20 27.26 -10.96
C GLY A 537 -16.79 27.08 -12.43
N GLU A 538 -15.85 27.86 -12.94
CA GLU A 538 -15.35 27.74 -14.31
C GLU A 538 -14.56 26.44 -14.49
N LYS A 539 -14.75 25.79 -15.62
CA LYS A 539 -13.98 24.57 -15.95
C LYS A 539 -12.49 24.88 -16.09
N ILE A 540 -11.67 23.88 -15.83
CA ILE A 540 -10.24 23.95 -16.10
C ILE A 540 -10.00 24.36 -17.56
N PRO A 541 -9.17 25.39 -17.84
CA PRO A 541 -8.88 25.82 -19.22
C PRO A 541 -8.25 24.70 -20.05
N GLN A 542 -8.63 24.61 -21.32
CA GLN A 542 -8.03 23.66 -22.27
C GLN A 542 -6.51 23.79 -22.29
N GLU A 543 -6.00 25.01 -22.24
CA GLU A 543 -4.57 25.30 -22.19
C GLU A 543 -3.85 24.57 -21.04
N TYR A 544 -4.48 24.46 -19.86
CA TYR A 544 -3.89 23.76 -18.71
C TYR A 544 -3.85 22.23 -18.94
N ILE A 545 -4.90 21.66 -19.52
CA ILE A 545 -4.92 20.25 -19.89
C ILE A 545 -3.83 19.94 -20.92
N ASP A 546 -3.65 20.82 -21.92
CA ASP A 546 -2.61 20.69 -22.93
C ASP A 546 -1.20 20.80 -22.32
N LYS A 547 -1.01 21.68 -21.34
CA LYS A 547 0.25 21.79 -20.59
C LYS A 547 0.55 20.54 -19.76
N ILE A 548 -0.45 19.99 -19.05
CA ILE A 548 -0.32 18.75 -18.30
C ILE A 548 0.12 17.62 -19.25
N LYS A 549 -0.55 17.45 -20.38
CA LYS A 549 -0.18 16.43 -21.39
C LYS A 549 1.21 16.63 -21.97
N LYS A 550 1.60 17.87 -22.27
CA LYS A 550 2.95 18.16 -22.81
C LYS A 550 4.05 17.92 -21.78
N SER A 551 3.76 18.09 -20.51
CA SER A 551 4.71 17.87 -19.41
C SER A 551 4.70 16.47 -18.82
N SER A 552 3.82 15.56 -19.28
CA SER A 552 3.67 14.23 -18.69
C SER A 552 4.97 13.41 -18.70
N ASN A 553 5.82 13.61 -19.70
CA ASN A 553 7.11 12.92 -19.82
C ASN A 553 8.29 13.80 -19.34
N PHE A 554 8.01 14.91 -18.64
CA PHE A 554 9.06 15.76 -18.09
C PHE A 554 9.84 14.99 -17.01
N GLN A 555 11.14 14.81 -17.22
CA GLN A 555 12.03 14.04 -16.36
C GLN A 555 11.62 12.56 -16.19
N ALA A 556 10.98 11.98 -17.21
CA ALA A 556 10.58 10.57 -17.19
C ALA A 556 11.78 9.63 -17.06
N GLY A 557 12.94 9.99 -17.62
CA GLY A 557 14.18 9.22 -17.44
C GLY A 557 14.61 9.15 -15.99
N TYR A 558 14.70 10.30 -15.32
CA TYR A 558 15.02 10.35 -13.89
C TYR A 558 14.00 9.62 -13.02
N ALA A 559 12.71 9.84 -13.26
CA ALA A 559 11.64 9.22 -12.49
C ALA A 559 11.66 7.69 -12.63
N SER A 560 11.82 7.18 -13.85
CA SER A 560 11.94 5.73 -14.11
C SER A 560 13.16 5.13 -13.42
N ASP A 561 14.33 5.72 -13.62
CA ASP A 561 15.59 5.23 -13.06
C ASP A 561 15.57 5.25 -11.51
N ARG A 562 14.93 6.26 -10.93
CA ARG A 562 14.73 6.34 -9.48
C ARG A 562 13.86 5.20 -8.94
N GLN A 563 12.78 4.83 -9.63
CA GLN A 563 11.94 3.67 -9.24
C GLN A 563 12.72 2.35 -9.39
N LEU A 564 13.52 2.21 -10.44
CA LEU A 564 14.39 1.03 -10.63
C LEU A 564 15.43 0.91 -9.52
N SER A 565 15.96 2.02 -8.99
CA SER A 565 16.90 2.00 -7.87
C SER A 565 16.30 1.35 -6.62
N PHE A 566 15.01 1.55 -6.37
CA PHE A 566 14.29 0.92 -5.26
C PHE A 566 14.16 -0.60 -5.46
N GLY A 567 13.86 -1.03 -6.68
CA GLY A 567 13.87 -2.45 -7.05
C GLY A 567 15.26 -3.08 -6.92
N MET A 568 16.32 -2.36 -7.31
CA MET A 568 17.70 -2.84 -7.19
C MET A 568 18.10 -3.05 -5.73
N VAL A 569 17.82 -2.11 -4.83
CA VAL A 569 18.16 -2.25 -3.41
C VAL A 569 17.33 -3.33 -2.73
N ASP A 570 16.05 -3.47 -3.11
CA ASP A 570 15.20 -4.57 -2.64
C ASP A 570 15.79 -5.93 -3.02
N MET A 571 16.08 -6.12 -4.32
CA MET A 571 16.69 -7.38 -4.79
C MET A 571 18.07 -7.62 -4.18
N ALA A 572 18.90 -6.58 -4.00
CA ALA A 572 20.19 -6.71 -3.35
C ALA A 572 20.05 -7.24 -1.91
N TRP A 573 19.13 -6.71 -1.10
CA TRP A 573 18.87 -7.19 0.25
C TRP A 573 18.35 -8.64 0.30
N HIS A 574 17.66 -9.09 -0.72
CA HIS A 574 17.00 -10.40 -0.71
C HIS A 574 17.71 -11.47 -1.56
N THR A 575 18.83 -11.10 -2.22
CA THR A 575 19.73 -12.04 -2.92
C THR A 575 21.07 -12.23 -2.22
N ILE A 576 21.24 -11.70 -0.99
CA ILE A 576 22.41 -11.99 -0.16
C ILE A 576 22.52 -13.48 0.11
N THR A 577 23.75 -14.00 0.20
CA THR A 577 24.07 -15.40 0.56
C THR A 577 24.64 -15.53 1.95
N GLU A 578 25.10 -14.41 2.53
CA GLU A 578 25.59 -14.27 3.90
C GLU A 578 25.01 -12.99 4.54
N PRO A 579 24.90 -12.93 5.88
CA PRO A 579 24.47 -11.73 6.58
C PRO A 579 25.35 -10.52 6.28
N VAL A 580 24.75 -9.34 6.11
CA VAL A 580 25.47 -8.10 5.81
C VAL A 580 26.09 -7.54 7.10
N THR A 581 27.41 -7.38 7.10
CA THR A 581 28.20 -6.84 8.23
C THR A 581 28.83 -5.47 7.94
N GLU A 582 28.85 -5.06 6.66
CA GLU A 582 29.34 -3.74 6.25
C GLU A 582 28.42 -2.61 6.72
N PRO A 583 28.88 -1.35 6.74
CA PRO A 583 28.02 -0.20 6.93
C PRO A 583 26.86 -0.17 5.91
N LEU A 584 25.68 0.19 6.37
CA LEU A 584 24.47 0.16 5.53
C LEU A 584 24.59 1.04 4.28
N VAL A 585 25.24 2.21 4.41
CA VAL A 585 25.46 3.13 3.27
C VAL A 585 26.36 2.50 2.19
N ASP A 586 27.36 1.71 2.59
CA ASP A 586 28.26 1.03 1.63
C ASP A 586 27.51 -0.07 0.87
N PHE A 587 26.64 -0.81 1.56
CA PHE A 587 25.74 -1.78 0.95
C PHE A 587 24.81 -1.13 -0.08
N GLU A 588 24.12 -0.05 0.31
CA GLU A 588 23.21 0.69 -0.57
C GLU A 588 23.93 1.26 -1.79
N GLN A 589 25.14 1.82 -1.60
CA GLN A 589 25.94 2.35 -2.70
C GLN A 589 26.32 1.25 -3.71
N ARG A 590 26.62 0.06 -3.24
CA ARG A 590 26.91 -1.09 -4.13
C ARG A 590 25.64 -1.58 -4.83
N ALA A 591 24.49 -1.56 -4.14
CA ALA A 591 23.22 -2.05 -4.65
C ALA A 591 22.62 -1.16 -5.74
N MET A 592 22.61 0.15 -5.52
CA MET A 592 21.92 1.11 -6.41
C MET A 592 22.82 2.22 -6.94
N GLY A 593 24.15 2.16 -6.71
CA GLY A 593 25.08 3.21 -7.16
C GLY A 593 25.10 3.45 -8.67
N LYS A 594 24.66 2.45 -9.46
CA LYS A 594 24.54 2.59 -10.93
C LYS A 594 23.48 3.60 -11.35
N THR A 595 22.44 3.81 -10.53
CA THR A 595 21.36 4.77 -10.78
C THR A 595 21.59 6.13 -10.12
N GLU A 596 22.69 6.26 -9.36
CA GLU A 596 23.00 7.47 -8.61
C GLU A 596 23.60 8.56 -9.51
N ILE A 597 22.77 9.50 -9.95
CA ILE A 597 23.19 10.59 -10.83
C ILE A 597 23.49 11.91 -10.09
N MET A 598 23.22 11.96 -8.78
CA MET A 598 23.49 13.12 -7.93
C MET A 598 24.40 12.75 -6.75
N PRO A 599 25.14 13.72 -6.18
CA PRO A 599 26.03 13.47 -5.06
C PRO A 599 25.35 12.78 -3.90
N LEU A 600 26.05 11.86 -3.26
CA LEU A 600 25.59 11.24 -2.02
C LEU A 600 25.60 12.28 -0.88
N VAL A 601 24.58 12.27 -0.07
CA VAL A 601 24.50 13.12 1.12
C VAL A 601 25.06 12.35 2.31
N LYS A 602 26.19 12.80 2.83
CA LYS A 602 26.84 12.14 3.98
C LYS A 602 25.86 11.99 5.15
N GLY A 603 25.80 10.78 5.72
CA GLY A 603 24.95 10.44 6.86
C GLY A 603 23.51 10.12 6.52
N SER A 604 23.15 10.09 5.22
CA SER A 604 21.83 9.62 4.78
C SER A 604 21.87 8.15 4.37
N ALA A 605 20.76 7.46 4.58
CA ALA A 605 20.52 6.09 4.14
C ALA A 605 19.06 5.94 3.70
N PHE A 606 18.79 5.01 2.81
CA PHE A 606 17.47 4.76 2.24
C PHE A 606 16.72 3.64 2.97
N SER A 607 17.40 2.52 3.22
CA SER A 607 16.78 1.31 3.78
C SER A 607 16.10 1.50 5.14
N PRO A 608 16.61 2.33 6.08
CA PRO A 608 15.98 2.49 7.40
C PRO A 608 14.58 3.08 7.42
N ALA A 609 14.15 3.72 6.31
CA ALA A 609 12.81 4.26 6.12
C ALA A 609 12.09 3.63 4.91
N PHE A 610 12.55 2.46 4.45
CA PHE A 610 11.94 1.76 3.32
C PHE A 610 10.90 0.72 3.80
N GLY A 611 9.80 1.20 4.38
CA GLY A 611 8.73 0.38 4.94
C GLY A 611 8.18 -0.67 3.98
N HIS A 612 8.07 -0.38 2.67
CA HIS A 612 7.56 -1.31 1.66
C HIS A 612 8.17 -2.71 1.76
N ILE A 613 9.50 -2.81 1.86
CA ILE A 613 10.20 -4.11 1.86
C ILE A 613 10.48 -4.66 3.26
N PHE A 614 10.49 -3.83 4.31
CA PHE A 614 10.80 -4.29 5.66
C PHE A 614 9.57 -4.53 6.53
N ALA A 615 8.45 -3.84 6.23
CA ALA A 615 7.19 -3.96 6.97
C ALA A 615 5.95 -4.16 6.07
N GLY A 616 5.96 -3.65 4.83
CA GLY A 616 4.80 -3.56 3.94
C GLY A 616 4.55 -4.79 3.03
N GLY A 617 5.32 -5.88 3.14
CA GLY A 617 5.07 -7.11 2.37
C GLY A 617 5.61 -7.11 0.92
N TYR A 618 6.44 -6.13 0.53
CA TYR A 618 7.08 -6.04 -0.79
C TYR A 618 8.53 -6.58 -0.81
N ALA A 619 8.92 -7.41 0.14
CA ALA A 619 10.24 -8.05 0.17
C ALA A 619 10.47 -8.89 -1.09
N ALA A 620 11.56 -8.65 -1.81
CA ALA A 620 11.85 -9.18 -3.14
C ALA A 620 10.67 -8.98 -4.13
N GLY A 621 9.94 -7.87 -3.99
CA GLY A 621 8.70 -7.61 -4.71
C GLY A 621 8.51 -6.17 -5.17
N TYR A 622 9.42 -5.23 -4.84
CA TYR A 622 9.28 -3.82 -5.23
C TYR A 622 9.32 -3.61 -6.76
N TYR A 623 10.01 -4.47 -7.49
CA TYR A 623 9.98 -4.47 -8.97
C TYR A 623 8.56 -4.55 -9.52
N GLY A 624 7.61 -5.08 -8.75
CA GLY A 624 6.20 -5.25 -9.10
C GLY A 624 5.54 -3.97 -9.58
N TYR A 625 5.95 -2.79 -9.08
CA TYR A 625 5.47 -1.51 -9.57
C TYR A 625 5.82 -1.28 -11.05
N LYS A 626 7.08 -1.50 -11.45
CA LYS A 626 7.49 -1.38 -12.85
C LYS A 626 6.96 -2.52 -13.71
N TRP A 627 6.83 -3.71 -13.14
CA TRP A 627 6.23 -4.85 -13.81
C TRP A 627 4.76 -4.59 -14.15
N ALA A 628 3.98 -4.13 -13.20
CA ALA A 628 2.57 -3.78 -13.40
C ALA A 628 2.40 -2.55 -14.31
N GLU A 629 3.36 -1.61 -14.33
CA GLU A 629 3.35 -0.47 -15.24
C GLU A 629 3.50 -0.89 -16.72
N VAL A 630 4.21 -1.99 -16.99
CA VAL A 630 4.24 -2.62 -18.32
C VAL A 630 2.87 -3.18 -18.68
N LEU A 631 2.23 -3.92 -17.76
CA LEU A 631 0.88 -4.47 -17.94
C LEU A 631 -0.15 -3.35 -18.17
N ASP A 632 -0.10 -2.31 -17.38
CA ASP A 632 -0.99 -1.16 -17.42
C ASP A 632 -0.86 -0.37 -18.72
N ALA A 633 0.36 -0.07 -19.18
CA ALA A 633 0.60 0.65 -20.41
C ALA A 633 -0.01 -0.07 -21.63
N ASP A 634 0.20 -1.38 -21.72
CA ASP A 634 -0.39 -2.19 -22.78
C ASP A 634 -1.92 -2.33 -22.63
N ALA A 635 -2.43 -2.51 -21.40
CA ALA A 635 -3.87 -2.58 -21.14
C ALA A 635 -4.58 -1.26 -21.51
N PHE A 636 -4.03 -0.11 -21.10
CA PHE A 636 -4.64 1.18 -21.42
C PHE A 636 -4.55 1.54 -22.91
N SER A 637 -3.55 1.02 -23.63
CA SER A 637 -3.47 1.18 -25.08
C SER A 637 -4.72 0.65 -25.81
N LEU A 638 -5.33 -0.43 -25.32
CA LEU A 638 -6.58 -0.96 -25.84
C LEU A 638 -7.76 0.00 -25.63
N PHE A 639 -7.83 0.65 -24.46
CA PHE A 639 -8.83 1.69 -24.20
C PHE A 639 -8.62 2.92 -25.10
N LYS A 640 -7.38 3.30 -25.38
CA LYS A 640 -7.08 4.38 -26.32
C LYS A 640 -7.56 4.04 -27.76
N GLN A 641 -7.41 2.80 -28.19
CA GLN A 641 -7.84 2.34 -29.52
C GLN A 641 -9.36 2.29 -29.65
N ASN A 642 -10.06 1.80 -28.64
CA ASN A 642 -11.51 1.57 -28.67
C ASN A 642 -12.33 2.77 -28.19
N GLY A 643 -11.68 3.72 -27.51
CA GLY A 643 -12.29 4.82 -26.76
C GLY A 643 -12.19 4.57 -25.26
N ILE A 644 -11.69 5.58 -24.51
CA ILE A 644 -11.41 5.44 -23.06
C ILE A 644 -12.66 5.13 -22.21
N PHE A 645 -13.85 5.29 -22.75
CA PHE A 645 -15.14 4.96 -22.12
C PHE A 645 -15.91 3.88 -22.88
N ASP A 646 -15.24 3.09 -23.75
CA ASP A 646 -15.89 1.98 -24.42
C ASP A 646 -16.37 0.94 -23.41
N LYS A 647 -17.69 0.72 -23.40
CA LYS A 647 -18.33 -0.17 -22.43
C LYS A 647 -17.90 -1.62 -22.55
N THR A 648 -17.65 -2.08 -23.78
CA THR A 648 -17.26 -3.47 -24.05
C THR A 648 -15.86 -3.73 -23.48
N THR A 649 -14.93 -2.80 -23.72
CA THR A 649 -13.56 -2.89 -23.19
C THR A 649 -13.55 -2.80 -21.67
N ALA A 650 -14.31 -1.86 -21.09
CA ALA A 650 -14.41 -1.71 -19.64
C ALA A 650 -15.01 -2.95 -18.97
N GLU A 651 -16.10 -3.51 -19.53
CA GLU A 651 -16.72 -4.74 -19.02
C GLU A 651 -15.78 -5.95 -19.16
N SER A 652 -15.01 -6.03 -20.25
CA SER A 652 -14.00 -7.07 -20.43
C SER A 652 -12.91 -6.98 -19.37
N PHE A 653 -12.41 -5.77 -19.06
CA PHE A 653 -11.43 -5.55 -17.99
C PHE A 653 -12.00 -5.93 -16.62
N ARG A 654 -13.22 -5.47 -16.30
CA ARG A 654 -13.92 -5.83 -15.08
C ARG A 654 -14.02 -7.34 -14.89
N ARG A 655 -14.59 -8.06 -15.90
CA ARG A 655 -14.87 -9.51 -15.78
C ARG A 655 -13.63 -10.38 -15.78
N ASN A 656 -12.59 -10.00 -16.52
CA ASN A 656 -11.41 -10.83 -16.69
C ASN A 656 -10.27 -10.50 -15.70
N VAL A 657 -10.28 -9.29 -15.10
CA VAL A 657 -9.26 -8.84 -14.17
C VAL A 657 -9.87 -8.54 -12.80
N LEU A 658 -10.74 -7.50 -12.69
CA LEU A 658 -11.18 -6.96 -11.41
C LEU A 658 -12.06 -7.94 -10.59
N GLU A 659 -12.94 -8.71 -11.25
CA GLU A 659 -13.82 -9.67 -10.57
C GLU A 659 -13.11 -10.96 -10.17
N LYS A 660 -11.91 -11.21 -10.71
CA LYS A 660 -11.25 -12.51 -10.63
C LYS A 660 -10.31 -12.69 -9.44
N GLY A 661 -9.84 -11.60 -8.81
CA GLY A 661 -8.89 -11.72 -7.73
C GLY A 661 -7.73 -12.65 -8.08
N ALA A 662 -7.48 -13.62 -7.22
CA ALA A 662 -6.48 -14.69 -7.40
C ALA A 662 -7.09 -16.04 -7.84
N SER A 663 -8.29 -16.04 -8.43
CA SER A 663 -8.99 -17.29 -8.80
C SER A 663 -8.35 -18.05 -9.97
N GLU A 664 -7.44 -17.42 -10.70
CA GLU A 664 -6.71 -18.01 -11.83
C GLU A 664 -5.31 -17.38 -11.93
N ASN A 665 -4.41 -18.01 -12.70
CA ASN A 665 -3.08 -17.44 -12.94
C ASN A 665 -3.17 -16.03 -13.53
N PRO A 666 -2.44 -15.03 -13.01
CA PRO A 666 -2.53 -13.63 -13.41
C PRO A 666 -2.30 -13.40 -14.92
N MET A 667 -1.32 -14.07 -15.52
CA MET A 667 -1.06 -13.95 -16.97
C MET A 667 -2.21 -14.52 -17.81
N THR A 668 -2.89 -15.57 -17.33
CA THR A 668 -4.08 -16.12 -18.00
C THR A 668 -5.23 -15.10 -17.97
N LEU A 669 -5.46 -14.44 -16.84
CA LEU A 669 -6.47 -13.39 -16.70
C LEU A 669 -6.15 -12.20 -17.62
N TYR A 670 -4.90 -11.76 -17.62
CA TYR A 670 -4.42 -10.67 -18.46
C TYR A 670 -4.60 -10.96 -19.96
N LYS A 671 -4.15 -12.13 -20.41
CA LYS A 671 -4.28 -12.56 -21.82
C LYS A 671 -5.74 -12.72 -22.27
N ARG A 672 -6.62 -13.13 -21.35
CA ARG A 672 -8.07 -13.20 -21.65
C ARG A 672 -8.66 -11.83 -21.89
N PHE A 673 -8.20 -10.81 -21.18
CA PHE A 673 -8.60 -9.41 -21.42
C PHE A 673 -7.91 -8.83 -22.65
N ARG A 674 -6.58 -8.94 -22.74
CA ARG A 674 -5.77 -8.19 -23.71
C ARG A 674 -5.61 -8.91 -25.06
N GLY A 675 -5.72 -10.23 -25.06
CA GLY A 675 -5.52 -11.08 -26.25
C GLY A 675 -4.05 -11.42 -26.56
N GLN A 676 -3.10 -10.88 -25.79
CA GLN A 676 -1.66 -11.08 -25.98
C GLN A 676 -0.89 -10.95 -24.65
N GLU A 677 0.39 -11.31 -24.66
CA GLU A 677 1.30 -10.98 -23.56
C GLU A 677 1.75 -9.51 -23.64
N PRO A 678 2.00 -8.85 -22.51
CA PRO A 678 2.49 -7.48 -22.48
C PRO A 678 3.95 -7.41 -22.95
N THR A 679 4.35 -6.26 -23.49
CA THR A 679 5.74 -5.97 -23.84
C THR A 679 6.19 -4.65 -23.21
N VAL A 680 7.49 -4.53 -22.95
CA VAL A 680 8.08 -3.30 -22.38
C VAL A 680 7.90 -2.09 -23.30
N ASP A 681 7.72 -2.33 -24.60
CA ASP A 681 7.62 -1.29 -25.62
C ASP A 681 6.51 -0.28 -25.35
N ALA A 682 5.32 -0.77 -24.93
CA ALA A 682 4.20 0.12 -24.62
C ALA A 682 4.52 1.10 -23.48
N LEU A 683 5.26 0.67 -22.46
CA LEU A 683 5.71 1.52 -21.38
C LEU A 683 6.75 2.54 -21.86
N LEU A 684 7.77 2.09 -22.61
CA LEU A 684 8.83 2.95 -23.11
C LEU A 684 8.29 4.04 -24.05
N GLU A 685 7.37 3.67 -24.94
CA GLU A 685 6.69 4.62 -25.84
C GLU A 685 5.84 5.64 -25.06
N ARG A 686 5.02 5.17 -24.09
CA ARG A 686 4.22 6.06 -23.24
C ARG A 686 5.08 7.05 -22.47
N SER A 687 6.23 6.60 -21.98
CA SER A 687 7.16 7.40 -21.16
C SER A 687 8.11 8.27 -22.03
N GLY A 688 8.07 8.16 -23.36
CA GLY A 688 8.99 8.90 -24.24
C GLY A 688 10.46 8.48 -24.12
N LEU A 689 10.69 7.23 -23.71
CA LEU A 689 12.02 6.62 -23.50
C LEU A 689 12.43 5.71 -24.69
N LYS A 690 11.58 5.65 -25.74
CA LYS A 690 11.84 4.96 -27.00
C LYS A 690 11.46 5.84 -28.18
#